data_6af1030d773d0cc2d9e243d12d8d8c8e
#
_entry.id   6af1030d773d0cc2d9e243d12d8d8c8e
#
_cell.length_a   1.000
_cell.length_b   1.000
_cell.length_c   1.000
_cell.angle_alpha   90.00
_cell.angle_beta   90.00
_cell.angle_gamma   90.00
#
_symmetry.space_group_name_H-M   'P 1'
#
loop_
_entity.id
_entity.type
_entity.pdbx_description
1 polymer ?
#
loop_
_entity_poly.entity_id
_entity_poly.type
_entity_poly.pdbx_seq_one_letter_code
_entity_poly.pdbx_strand_id
1 'polypeptide(L)'
;MSESRRTLLDCAIIFFVTCLLIAPLFRADILIQWDSIESTFIADARLLRDHLPHPAWQPLWYCGTRFDYIYPPALRYGTALISLLAGISTARAYHMYTGVLYALGIAGVYWLAYAGSRSRAQAWLAAIFTALLSPTLLLIPIFRLDSTDWGPQRLHVLMRYGEGPHISALSILGFALAASYLALRKWRPAVLVLSGVLCAAVVANNFYGATALAMFFSILIWAVWLEVRQPVVWLRALGIAALAYGLCAFWLTPSYMRITSLNLHWVAEPSKPSSVAIAICCAAVFCAATFAAAKRQAVTAWPVFLVGASAFTSIFVLGRYYFGLAILGDATRLTPELDLAWILLAAWGLVTAWKRRWLRPLVAVLLCAACYPVVPYLAHRRLPFRRAHDIPDRPEFQVTRWLAGNLPGARAMPSGSIRFWYNAWYDDAQSDGGSSQGMLNQMLPIAHWQITKGERADLAIGWLEALGVDAVIVPGKTSKEVYHEYSYPEKFQGTLLEIYNDHMGNIIYRVPRRFPAIARVVEHGALVAAETPRDGADRERLMRYVSAVENGPDSPVKVKWTGFDDIDVEAAISPGQALLVQETFDPAWQAKADGKRLAIQHDAFGFMLIAAPPGAHTIHLHFETPLENRIGWFITGITCLVAAILLARAKKLRDALYC
;
A
#
# COMPACT_ATOMS: atom_id res chain seq x y z
N MET A 1 23.80 -7.82 -35.03
CA MET A 1 23.36 -7.19 -33.75
C MET A 1 23.65 -8.17 -32.63
N SER A 2 24.34 -7.74 -31.56
CA SER A 2 24.60 -8.62 -30.41
C SER A 2 23.30 -9.09 -29.73
N GLU A 3 23.36 -10.23 -29.04
CA GLU A 3 22.18 -10.79 -28.31
C GLU A 3 21.59 -9.76 -27.33
N SER A 4 22.45 -9.05 -26.59
CA SER A 4 22.00 -8.01 -25.66
C SER A 4 21.28 -6.84 -26.35
N ARG A 5 21.74 -6.40 -27.51
CA ARG A 5 21.10 -5.33 -28.29
C ARG A 5 19.73 -5.78 -28.81
N ARG A 6 19.61 -7.05 -29.22
CA ARG A 6 18.31 -7.61 -29.65
C ARG A 6 17.32 -7.69 -28.51
N THR A 7 17.75 -8.18 -27.34
CA THR A 7 16.89 -8.24 -26.13
C THR A 7 16.41 -6.86 -25.72
N LEU A 8 17.30 -5.86 -25.74
CA LEU A 8 16.93 -4.48 -25.43
C LEU A 8 15.91 -3.91 -26.43
N LEU A 9 16.10 -4.19 -27.73
CA LEU A 9 15.14 -3.77 -28.76
C LEU A 9 13.78 -4.43 -28.57
N ASP A 10 13.74 -5.74 -28.31
CA ASP A 10 12.49 -6.47 -28.03
C ASP A 10 11.77 -5.87 -26.81
N CYS A 11 12.49 -5.60 -25.70
CA CYS A 11 11.94 -4.94 -24.53
C CYS A 11 11.40 -3.54 -24.84
N ALA A 12 12.11 -2.75 -25.65
CA ALA A 12 11.68 -1.42 -26.06
C ALA A 12 10.40 -1.47 -26.91
N ILE A 13 10.34 -2.39 -27.88
CA ILE A 13 9.13 -2.58 -28.71
C ILE A 13 7.94 -2.94 -27.83
N ILE A 14 8.11 -3.91 -26.93
CA ILE A 14 7.04 -4.35 -26.00
C ILE A 14 6.57 -3.17 -25.13
N PHE A 15 7.51 -2.41 -24.59
CA PHE A 15 7.20 -1.22 -23.78
C PHE A 15 6.36 -0.21 -24.55
N PHE A 16 6.82 0.22 -25.73
CA PHE A 16 6.11 1.23 -26.52
C PHE A 16 4.77 0.75 -27.03
N VAL A 17 4.64 -0.51 -27.48
CA VAL A 17 3.35 -1.09 -27.88
C VAL A 17 2.38 -1.12 -26.70
N THR A 18 2.86 -1.47 -25.50
CA THR A 18 2.02 -1.47 -24.30
C THR A 18 1.61 -0.05 -23.92
N CYS A 19 2.52 0.93 -23.99
CA CYS A 19 2.16 2.34 -23.76
C CYS A 19 1.06 2.81 -24.73
N LEU A 20 1.09 2.38 -25.99
CA LEU A 20 0.02 2.68 -26.95
C LEU A 20 -1.30 2.01 -26.59
N LEU A 21 -1.27 0.80 -26.05
CA LEU A 21 -2.46 0.08 -25.61
C LEU A 21 -3.20 0.81 -24.48
N ILE A 22 -2.43 1.36 -23.54
CA ILE A 22 -2.95 2.08 -22.35
C ILE A 22 -2.84 3.61 -22.48
N ALA A 23 -2.61 4.14 -23.68
CA ALA A 23 -2.37 5.57 -23.92
C ALA A 23 -3.37 6.53 -23.27
N PRO A 24 -4.68 6.22 -23.15
CA PRO A 24 -5.63 7.10 -22.48
C PRO A 24 -5.30 7.35 -21.00
N LEU A 25 -4.66 6.38 -20.30
CA LEU A 25 -4.28 6.50 -18.90
C LEU A 25 -3.31 7.67 -18.66
N PHE A 26 -2.33 7.88 -19.54
CA PHE A 26 -1.34 8.97 -19.40
C PHE A 26 -1.93 10.38 -19.46
N ARG A 27 -3.18 10.51 -19.90
CA ARG A 27 -3.89 11.79 -20.01
C ARG A 27 -5.01 11.94 -18.99
N ALA A 28 -5.28 10.90 -18.19
CA ALA A 28 -6.36 10.91 -17.22
C ALA A 28 -5.92 11.63 -15.93
N ASP A 29 -6.80 12.48 -15.39
CA ASP A 29 -6.66 13.03 -14.05
C ASP A 29 -7.46 12.17 -13.07
N ILE A 30 -8.78 12.21 -13.09
CA ILE A 30 -9.65 11.40 -12.24
C ILE A 30 -10.49 10.49 -13.12
N LEU A 31 -10.58 9.23 -12.74
CA LEU A 31 -11.38 8.21 -13.42
C LEU A 31 -12.75 8.05 -12.77
N ILE A 32 -13.67 7.37 -13.46
CA ILE A 32 -15.05 7.17 -12.98
C ILE A 32 -15.19 6.16 -11.84
N GLN A 33 -14.12 5.47 -11.49
CA GLN A 33 -14.10 4.45 -10.42
C GLN A 33 -13.96 5.11 -9.04
N TRP A 34 -15.04 5.70 -8.54
CA TRP A 34 -15.06 6.40 -7.26
C TRP A 34 -14.84 5.49 -6.04
N ASP A 35 -15.06 4.18 -6.20
CA ASP A 35 -14.77 3.12 -5.24
C ASP A 35 -13.32 2.60 -5.31
N SER A 36 -12.52 3.14 -6.22
CA SER A 36 -11.09 2.84 -6.33
C SER A 36 -10.30 3.45 -5.17
N ILE A 37 -9.37 2.68 -4.60
CA ILE A 37 -8.48 3.19 -3.54
C ILE A 37 -7.32 4.05 -4.08
N GLU A 38 -7.29 4.33 -5.40
CA GLU A 38 -6.24 5.20 -5.99
C GLU A 38 -6.21 6.59 -5.37
N SER A 39 -7.37 7.08 -4.93
CA SER A 39 -7.52 8.36 -4.23
C SER A 39 -6.64 8.49 -3.00
N THR A 40 -6.49 7.42 -2.23
CA THR A 40 -5.57 7.33 -1.08
C THR A 40 -4.12 7.62 -1.50
N PHE A 41 -3.66 7.00 -2.58
CA PHE A 41 -2.29 7.16 -3.06
C PHE A 41 -2.07 8.51 -3.75
N ILE A 42 -3.09 9.05 -4.39
CA ILE A 42 -3.10 10.40 -4.95
C ILE A 42 -2.99 11.43 -3.81
N ALA A 43 -3.78 11.27 -2.74
CA ALA A 43 -3.74 12.12 -1.56
C ALA A 43 -2.39 12.07 -0.85
N ASP A 44 -1.85 10.87 -0.61
CA ASP A 44 -0.54 10.66 0.03
C ASP A 44 0.60 11.33 -0.75
N ALA A 45 0.59 11.20 -2.08
CA ALA A 45 1.58 11.85 -2.94
C ALA A 45 1.39 13.39 -3.00
N ARG A 46 0.13 13.88 -2.95
CA ARG A 46 -0.15 15.32 -2.89
C ARG A 46 0.37 15.91 -1.59
N LEU A 47 0.09 15.26 -0.46
CA LEU A 47 0.57 15.72 0.85
C LEU A 47 2.11 15.80 0.89
N LEU A 48 2.81 14.80 0.36
CA LEU A 48 4.28 14.89 0.26
C LEU A 48 4.73 16.05 -0.64
N ARG A 49 4.10 16.23 -1.81
CA ARG A 49 4.45 17.32 -2.75
C ARG A 49 4.29 18.69 -2.13
N ASP A 50 3.19 18.91 -1.41
CA ASP A 50 2.78 20.22 -0.91
C ASP A 50 3.49 20.59 0.41
N HIS A 51 4.00 19.59 1.15
CA HIS A 51 4.66 19.75 2.45
C HIS A 51 6.14 19.31 2.45
N LEU A 52 6.88 19.69 1.41
CA LEU A 52 8.34 19.48 1.39
C LEU A 52 9.05 20.52 2.28
N PRO A 53 10.15 20.15 2.98
CA PRO A 53 10.79 18.82 3.03
C PRO A 53 9.91 17.76 3.68
N HIS A 54 10.24 16.49 3.48
CA HIS A 54 9.48 15.34 3.98
C HIS A 54 9.11 15.46 5.46
N PRO A 55 7.83 15.53 5.83
CA PRO A 55 7.41 15.59 7.22
C PRO A 55 7.62 14.22 7.89
N ALA A 56 7.89 14.20 9.18
CA ALA A 56 7.98 12.97 9.96
C ALA A 56 6.63 12.54 10.52
N TRP A 57 5.74 13.51 10.76
CA TRP A 57 4.38 13.31 11.25
C TRP A 57 3.33 13.60 10.19
N GLN A 58 2.19 12.92 10.23
CA GLN A 58 1.01 13.13 9.40
C GLN A 58 -0.20 13.44 10.28
N PRO A 59 -0.56 14.72 10.48
CA PRO A 59 -1.63 15.12 11.38
C PRO A 59 -3.03 14.96 10.78
N LEU A 60 -3.14 14.82 9.46
CA LEU A 60 -4.44 14.84 8.78
C LEU A 60 -5.16 13.48 8.80
N TRP A 61 -4.48 12.39 9.15
CA TRP A 61 -5.04 11.03 9.19
C TRP A 61 -4.90 10.39 10.57
N TYR A 62 -5.92 9.63 10.98
CA TYR A 62 -5.88 8.77 12.18
C TYR A 62 -5.64 9.52 13.49
N CYS A 63 -6.14 10.76 13.59
CA CYS A 63 -5.79 11.64 14.71
C CYS A 63 -4.27 11.74 14.91
N GLY A 64 -3.50 11.69 13.84
CA GLY A 64 -2.05 11.69 13.79
C GLY A 64 -1.41 10.31 13.69
N THR A 65 -0.42 10.20 12.80
CA THR A 65 0.42 9.01 12.64
C THR A 65 1.79 9.41 12.07
N ARG A 66 2.77 8.49 12.13
CA ARG A 66 4.05 8.73 11.45
C ARG A 66 3.85 8.70 9.94
N PHE A 67 4.40 9.69 9.24
CA PHE A 67 4.24 9.81 7.79
C PHE A 67 4.77 8.58 7.04
N ASP A 68 5.92 8.04 7.45
CA ASP A 68 6.51 6.84 6.85
C ASP A 68 5.71 5.56 7.10
N TYR A 69 4.78 5.54 8.07
CA TYR A 69 3.99 4.35 8.38
C TYR A 69 2.78 4.16 7.46
N ILE A 70 2.35 5.20 6.76
CA ILE A 70 1.13 5.17 5.95
C ILE A 70 1.20 4.07 4.90
N TYR A 71 2.29 4.04 4.10
CA TYR A 71 2.47 3.06 3.03
C TYR A 71 3.93 2.96 2.59
N PRO A 72 4.38 1.86 1.90
CA PRO A 72 5.68 1.81 1.25
C PRO A 72 5.92 3.02 0.33
N PRO A 73 7.14 3.62 0.32
CA PRO A 73 7.33 5.00 -0.13
C PRO A 73 7.43 5.20 -1.64
N ALA A 74 7.75 4.16 -2.45
CA ALA A 74 8.19 4.35 -3.83
C ALA A 74 7.14 5.05 -4.71
N LEU A 75 5.86 4.66 -4.62
CA LEU A 75 4.79 5.27 -5.42
C LEU A 75 4.57 6.73 -5.00
N ARG A 76 4.51 7.02 -3.70
CA ARG A 76 4.34 8.36 -3.15
C ARG A 76 5.43 9.31 -3.66
N TYR A 77 6.71 8.94 -3.51
CA TYR A 77 7.84 9.75 -3.98
C TYR A 77 7.87 9.86 -5.50
N GLY A 78 7.64 8.76 -6.22
CA GLY A 78 7.62 8.76 -7.68
C GLY A 78 6.53 9.65 -8.25
N THR A 79 5.32 9.58 -7.69
CA THR A 79 4.18 10.41 -8.10
C THR A 79 4.40 11.88 -7.77
N ALA A 80 4.84 12.21 -6.54
CA ALA A 80 5.15 13.58 -6.14
C ALA A 80 6.23 14.19 -7.03
N LEU A 81 7.31 13.46 -7.32
CA LEU A 81 8.40 13.91 -8.19
C LEU A 81 7.92 14.19 -9.62
N ILE A 82 7.14 13.28 -10.20
CA ILE A 82 6.57 13.48 -11.55
C ILE A 82 5.67 14.71 -11.57
N SER A 83 4.82 14.87 -10.55
CA SER A 83 3.94 16.03 -10.43
C SER A 83 4.71 17.34 -10.38
N LEU A 84 5.78 17.42 -9.58
CA LEU A 84 6.65 18.58 -9.46
C LEU A 84 7.40 18.89 -10.75
N LEU A 85 8.07 17.91 -11.33
CA LEU A 85 8.92 18.10 -12.51
C LEU A 85 8.13 18.40 -13.78
N ALA A 86 6.94 17.80 -13.93
CA ALA A 86 6.10 18.01 -15.10
C ALA A 86 5.06 19.12 -14.93
N GLY A 87 4.87 19.69 -13.72
CA GLY A 87 3.87 20.71 -13.44
C GLY A 87 2.43 20.24 -13.67
N ILE A 88 2.14 18.96 -13.36
CA ILE A 88 0.82 18.33 -13.57
C ILE A 88 0.17 17.97 -12.23
N SER A 89 -1.14 17.69 -12.25
CA SER A 89 -1.86 17.20 -11.06
C SER A 89 -1.26 15.90 -10.52
N THR A 90 -1.34 15.67 -9.21
CA THR A 90 -0.89 14.42 -8.60
C THR A 90 -1.68 13.21 -9.08
N ALA A 91 -2.95 13.38 -9.40
CA ALA A 91 -3.76 12.31 -10.00
C ALA A 91 -3.20 11.87 -11.36
N ARG A 92 -2.88 12.83 -12.24
CA ARG A 92 -2.25 12.52 -13.53
C ARG A 92 -0.85 11.96 -13.36
N ALA A 93 -0.07 12.46 -12.41
CA ALA A 93 1.26 11.93 -12.10
C ALA A 93 1.20 10.49 -11.60
N TYR A 94 0.20 10.13 -10.77
CA TYR A 94 -0.08 8.77 -10.34
C TYR A 94 -0.35 7.84 -11.54
N HIS A 95 -1.19 8.26 -12.47
CA HIS A 95 -1.48 7.49 -13.68
C HIS A 95 -0.27 7.37 -14.61
N MET A 96 0.58 8.40 -14.68
CA MET A 96 1.84 8.32 -15.41
C MET A 96 2.83 7.35 -14.77
N TYR A 97 3.00 7.40 -13.45
CA TYR A 97 3.89 6.49 -12.72
C TYR A 97 3.45 5.04 -12.89
N THR A 98 2.18 4.75 -12.59
CA THR A 98 1.63 3.40 -12.66
C THR A 98 1.56 2.88 -14.10
N GLY A 99 1.21 3.71 -15.07
CA GLY A 99 1.15 3.37 -16.49
C GLY A 99 2.52 3.03 -17.08
N VAL A 100 3.56 3.82 -16.77
CA VAL A 100 4.95 3.53 -17.19
C VAL A 100 5.42 2.20 -16.59
N LEU A 101 5.20 1.98 -15.29
CA LEU A 101 5.58 0.71 -14.65
C LEU A 101 4.75 -0.46 -15.17
N TYR A 102 3.45 -0.28 -15.42
CA TYR A 102 2.62 -1.29 -16.07
C TYR A 102 3.21 -1.75 -17.41
N ALA A 103 3.60 -0.81 -18.27
CA ALA A 103 4.18 -1.12 -19.56
C ALA A 103 5.57 -1.77 -19.43
N LEU A 104 6.41 -1.27 -18.53
CA LEU A 104 7.71 -1.88 -18.22
C LEU A 104 7.56 -3.31 -17.72
N GLY A 105 6.52 -3.60 -16.93
CA GLY A 105 6.30 -4.94 -16.36
C GLY A 105 6.19 -6.03 -17.42
N ILE A 106 5.60 -5.76 -18.57
CA ILE A 106 5.51 -6.72 -19.68
C ILE A 106 6.89 -6.96 -20.30
N ALA A 107 7.71 -5.92 -20.43
CA ALA A 107 9.11 -6.07 -20.85
C ALA A 107 9.94 -6.85 -19.82
N GLY A 108 9.64 -6.69 -18.52
CA GLY A 108 10.24 -7.47 -17.44
C GLY A 108 9.91 -8.96 -17.52
N VAL A 109 8.67 -9.31 -17.86
CA VAL A 109 8.27 -10.71 -18.10
C VAL A 109 8.99 -11.28 -19.33
N TYR A 110 9.10 -10.52 -20.41
CA TYR A 110 9.92 -10.91 -21.56
C TYR A 110 11.35 -11.23 -21.13
N TRP A 111 11.99 -10.31 -20.38
CA TRP A 111 13.38 -10.51 -19.96
C TRP A 111 13.53 -11.71 -19.04
N LEU A 112 12.62 -11.93 -18.09
CA LEU A 112 12.61 -13.10 -17.20
C LEU A 112 12.51 -14.41 -18.01
N ALA A 113 11.53 -14.49 -18.91
CA ALA A 113 11.33 -15.67 -19.75
C ALA A 113 12.55 -15.94 -20.66
N TYR A 114 13.15 -14.88 -21.20
CA TYR A 114 14.36 -15.01 -22.02
C TYR A 114 15.58 -15.42 -21.20
N ALA A 115 15.78 -14.83 -20.02
CA ALA A 115 16.90 -15.19 -19.14
C ALA A 115 16.84 -16.66 -18.71
N GLY A 116 15.62 -17.16 -18.42
CA GLY A 116 15.39 -18.54 -18.01
C GLY A 116 15.49 -19.55 -19.14
N SER A 117 14.85 -19.29 -20.27
CA SER A 117 14.70 -20.27 -21.36
C SER A 117 15.69 -20.15 -22.51
N ARG A 118 16.32 -18.99 -22.67
CA ARG A 118 17.13 -18.62 -23.85
C ARG A 118 16.36 -18.69 -25.18
N SER A 119 15.03 -18.69 -25.12
CA SER A 119 14.14 -18.78 -26.27
C SER A 119 13.38 -17.47 -26.47
N ARG A 120 13.66 -16.76 -27.58
CA ARG A 120 12.91 -15.55 -27.95
C ARG A 120 11.43 -15.85 -28.18
N ALA A 121 11.11 -16.99 -28.78
CA ALA A 121 9.71 -17.39 -29.01
C ALA A 121 8.94 -17.51 -27.68
N GLN A 122 9.53 -18.15 -26.68
CA GLN A 122 8.94 -18.25 -25.35
C GLN A 122 8.80 -16.88 -24.69
N ALA A 123 9.83 -16.03 -24.78
CA ALA A 123 9.82 -14.69 -24.20
C ALA A 123 8.73 -13.79 -24.82
N TRP A 124 8.60 -13.79 -26.15
CA TRP A 124 7.56 -13.06 -26.84
C TRP A 124 6.17 -13.59 -26.50
N LEU A 125 5.97 -14.92 -26.47
CA LEU A 125 4.69 -15.51 -26.13
C LEU A 125 4.28 -15.17 -24.71
N ALA A 126 5.21 -15.24 -23.75
CA ALA A 126 4.96 -14.83 -22.36
C ALA A 126 4.58 -13.35 -22.26
N ALA A 127 5.28 -12.45 -22.96
CA ALA A 127 4.96 -11.02 -22.99
C ALA A 127 3.59 -10.74 -23.59
N ILE A 128 3.26 -11.35 -24.74
CA ILE A 128 1.97 -11.18 -25.43
C ILE A 128 0.84 -11.70 -24.52
N PHE A 129 1.00 -12.87 -23.91
CA PHE A 129 -0.01 -13.41 -23.01
C PHE A 129 -0.18 -12.53 -21.76
N THR A 130 0.90 -12.01 -21.18
CA THR A 130 0.81 -11.08 -20.04
C THR A 130 0.11 -9.77 -20.41
N ALA A 131 0.25 -9.31 -21.66
CA ALA A 131 -0.39 -8.10 -22.12
C ALA A 131 -1.90 -8.27 -22.40
N LEU A 132 -2.34 -9.48 -22.77
CA LEU A 132 -3.66 -9.69 -23.39
C LEU A 132 -4.54 -10.71 -22.67
N LEU A 133 -3.99 -11.57 -21.81
CA LEU A 133 -4.71 -12.71 -21.24
C LEU A 133 -4.66 -12.71 -19.71
N SER A 134 -5.67 -13.36 -19.11
CA SER A 134 -5.71 -13.67 -17.69
C SER A 134 -6.23 -15.10 -17.46
N PRO A 135 -5.35 -16.06 -17.14
CA PRO A 135 -5.77 -17.39 -16.67
C PRO A 135 -6.71 -17.34 -15.47
N THR A 136 -6.56 -16.39 -14.57
CA THR A 136 -7.43 -16.22 -13.39
C THR A 136 -8.89 -16.07 -13.76
N LEU A 137 -9.23 -15.37 -14.86
CA LEU A 137 -10.63 -15.20 -15.29
C LEU A 137 -11.27 -16.52 -15.75
N LEU A 138 -10.47 -17.49 -16.18
CA LEU A 138 -10.93 -18.85 -16.47
C LEU A 138 -11.07 -19.69 -15.21
N LEU A 139 -10.14 -19.51 -14.26
CA LEU A 139 -10.02 -20.34 -13.06
C LEU A 139 -10.95 -19.89 -11.94
N ILE A 140 -11.31 -18.59 -11.86
CA ILE A 140 -12.09 -18.01 -10.77
C ILE A 140 -13.28 -17.22 -11.34
N PRO A 141 -14.49 -17.82 -11.39
CA PRO A 141 -15.67 -17.22 -12.04
C PRO A 141 -16.08 -15.86 -11.48
N ILE A 142 -15.90 -15.60 -10.18
CA ILE A 142 -16.31 -14.33 -9.56
C ILE A 142 -15.49 -13.15 -10.13
N PHE A 143 -14.21 -13.34 -10.39
CA PHE A 143 -13.39 -12.28 -11.01
C PHE A 143 -13.77 -12.02 -12.46
N ARG A 144 -14.24 -13.05 -13.16
CA ARG A 144 -14.78 -12.88 -14.51
C ARG A 144 -16.09 -12.10 -14.52
N LEU A 145 -16.94 -12.27 -13.49
CA LEU A 145 -18.20 -11.52 -13.36
C LEU A 145 -17.98 -10.07 -12.97
N ASP A 146 -16.99 -9.80 -12.12
CA ASP A 146 -16.60 -8.45 -11.73
C ASP A 146 -15.84 -7.70 -12.84
N SER A 147 -15.08 -8.43 -13.66
CA SER A 147 -14.44 -7.90 -14.86
C SER A 147 -15.44 -7.92 -16.01
N THR A 148 -15.91 -6.75 -16.42
CA THR A 148 -16.84 -6.61 -17.56
C THR A 148 -16.24 -7.11 -18.87
N ASP A 149 -14.92 -7.22 -18.96
CA ASP A 149 -14.14 -7.61 -20.13
C ASP A 149 -13.10 -8.68 -19.77
N TRP A 150 -12.75 -9.53 -20.73
CA TRP A 150 -11.72 -10.57 -20.61
C TRP A 150 -10.28 -10.02 -20.59
N GLY A 151 -10.09 -8.77 -20.16
CA GLY A 151 -8.78 -8.14 -20.11
C GLY A 151 -7.83 -8.74 -19.06
N PRO A 152 -6.53 -8.37 -19.11
CA PRO A 152 -5.57 -8.86 -18.13
C PRO A 152 -5.96 -8.46 -16.72
N GLN A 153 -5.94 -9.41 -15.77
CA GLN A 153 -6.27 -9.15 -14.36
C GLN A 153 -5.40 -8.03 -13.74
N ARG A 154 -4.14 -7.95 -14.14
CA ARG A 154 -3.25 -6.85 -13.72
C ARG A 154 -3.76 -5.46 -14.13
N LEU A 155 -4.45 -5.33 -15.29
CA LEU A 155 -5.06 -4.08 -15.70
C LEU A 155 -6.34 -3.81 -14.90
N HIS A 156 -7.14 -4.84 -14.69
CA HIS A 156 -8.36 -4.75 -13.89
C HIS A 156 -8.04 -4.33 -12.45
N VAL A 157 -7.07 -4.95 -11.80
CA VAL A 157 -6.61 -4.60 -10.44
C VAL A 157 -6.09 -3.16 -10.38
N LEU A 158 -5.36 -2.70 -11.40
CA LEU A 158 -4.89 -1.32 -11.46
C LEU A 158 -6.05 -0.32 -11.61
N MET A 159 -6.99 -0.59 -12.52
CA MET A 159 -7.99 0.40 -12.94
C MET A 159 -9.26 0.35 -12.10
N ARG A 160 -9.73 -0.85 -11.75
CA ARG A 160 -11.00 -1.03 -11.02
C ARG A 160 -10.82 -0.86 -9.52
N TYR A 161 -9.75 -1.44 -8.96
CA TYR A 161 -9.48 -1.38 -7.53
C TYR A 161 -8.49 -0.28 -7.13
N GLY A 162 -7.76 0.32 -8.10
CA GLY A 162 -6.80 1.38 -7.81
C GLY A 162 -5.51 0.90 -7.12
N GLU A 163 -5.20 -0.38 -7.23
CA GLU A 163 -4.02 -1.02 -6.61
C GLU A 163 -2.72 -0.68 -7.38
N GLY A 164 -2.50 0.61 -7.62
CA GLY A 164 -1.29 1.11 -8.29
C GLY A 164 0.01 0.63 -7.69
N PRO A 165 0.19 0.66 -6.35
CA PRO A 165 1.41 0.16 -5.71
C PRO A 165 1.64 -1.33 -5.97
N HIS A 166 0.60 -2.16 -5.91
CA HIS A 166 0.70 -3.60 -6.14
C HIS A 166 1.14 -3.91 -7.57
N ILE A 167 0.46 -3.31 -8.55
CA ILE A 167 0.79 -3.52 -9.96
C ILE A 167 2.16 -2.93 -10.31
N SER A 168 2.57 -1.84 -9.66
CA SER A 168 3.94 -1.30 -9.80
C SER A 168 4.99 -2.28 -9.28
N ALA A 169 4.77 -2.87 -8.10
CA ALA A 169 5.65 -3.90 -7.54
C ALA A 169 5.74 -5.14 -8.44
N LEU A 170 4.59 -5.68 -8.89
CA LEU A 170 4.52 -6.81 -9.83
C LEU A 170 5.25 -6.51 -11.14
N SER A 171 5.18 -5.27 -11.61
CA SER A 171 5.84 -4.84 -12.84
C SER A 171 7.37 -4.86 -12.72
N ILE A 172 7.90 -4.51 -11.57
CA ILE A 172 9.34 -4.58 -11.28
C ILE A 172 9.78 -6.02 -10.99
N LEU A 173 8.88 -6.87 -10.46
CA LEU A 173 9.16 -8.24 -10.05
C LEU A 173 9.78 -9.08 -11.17
N GLY A 174 9.28 -8.95 -12.42
CA GLY A 174 9.85 -9.67 -13.57
C GLY A 174 11.34 -9.33 -13.80
N PHE A 175 11.69 -8.06 -13.69
CA PHE A 175 13.08 -7.60 -13.78
C PHE A 175 13.91 -8.07 -12.59
N ALA A 176 13.39 -8.00 -11.38
CA ALA A 176 14.06 -8.43 -10.16
C ALA A 176 14.42 -9.93 -10.22
N LEU A 177 13.46 -10.77 -10.62
CA LEU A 177 13.67 -12.22 -10.78
C LEU A 177 14.65 -12.54 -11.91
N ALA A 178 14.58 -11.82 -13.05
CA ALA A 178 15.55 -12.00 -14.15
C ALA A 178 16.99 -11.67 -13.72
N ALA A 179 17.19 -10.52 -13.08
CA ALA A 179 18.49 -10.11 -12.56
C ALA A 179 18.98 -11.09 -11.49
N SER A 180 18.10 -11.53 -10.57
CA SER A 180 18.41 -12.53 -9.54
C SER A 180 18.83 -13.87 -10.14
N TYR A 181 18.11 -14.37 -11.14
CA TYR A 181 18.44 -15.60 -11.84
C TYR A 181 19.86 -15.56 -12.41
N LEU A 182 20.23 -14.44 -13.04
CA LEU A 182 21.56 -14.26 -13.61
C LEU A 182 22.64 -14.11 -12.53
N ALA A 183 22.37 -13.36 -11.45
CA ALA A 183 23.29 -13.14 -10.34
C ALA A 183 23.56 -14.42 -9.54
N LEU A 184 22.52 -15.25 -9.30
CA LEU A 184 22.65 -16.50 -8.57
C LEU A 184 23.52 -17.52 -9.33
N ARG A 185 23.41 -17.58 -10.66
CA ARG A 185 24.19 -18.53 -11.50
C ARG A 185 25.65 -18.16 -11.65
N LYS A 186 25.96 -16.88 -11.81
CA LYS A 186 27.32 -16.41 -12.07
C LYS A 186 27.61 -15.12 -11.31
N TRP A 187 28.77 -15.10 -10.62
CA TRP A 187 29.23 -13.90 -9.95
C TRP A 187 29.45 -12.77 -10.96
N ARG A 188 28.63 -11.74 -10.87
CA ARG A 188 28.74 -10.49 -11.65
C ARG A 188 28.28 -9.34 -10.74
N PRO A 189 29.21 -8.55 -10.17
CA PRO A 189 28.89 -7.52 -9.19
C PRO A 189 27.80 -6.54 -9.66
N ALA A 190 27.86 -6.09 -10.91
CA ALA A 190 26.85 -5.19 -11.46
C ALA A 190 25.43 -5.80 -11.51
N VAL A 191 25.33 -7.11 -11.83
CA VAL A 191 24.04 -7.81 -11.87
C VAL A 191 23.54 -8.09 -10.46
N LEU A 192 24.45 -8.35 -9.51
CA LEU A 192 24.10 -8.52 -8.09
C LEU A 192 23.51 -7.21 -7.52
N VAL A 193 24.17 -6.08 -7.78
CA VAL A 193 23.67 -4.75 -7.37
C VAL A 193 22.33 -4.45 -8.02
N LEU A 194 22.21 -4.68 -9.33
CA LEU A 194 20.93 -4.50 -10.05
C LEU A 194 19.82 -5.34 -9.45
N SER A 195 20.10 -6.61 -9.11
CA SER A 195 19.14 -7.49 -8.44
C SER A 195 18.71 -6.92 -7.09
N GLY A 196 19.66 -6.50 -6.23
CA GLY A 196 19.34 -5.89 -4.93
C GLY A 196 18.50 -4.62 -5.05
N VAL A 197 18.84 -3.73 -5.99
CA VAL A 197 18.07 -2.49 -6.27
C VAL A 197 16.64 -2.81 -6.73
N LEU A 198 16.48 -3.77 -7.67
CA LEU A 198 15.16 -4.14 -8.17
C LEU A 198 14.32 -4.85 -7.10
N CYS A 199 14.92 -5.70 -6.26
CA CYS A 199 14.23 -6.31 -5.12
C CYS A 199 13.80 -5.23 -4.10
N ALA A 200 14.66 -4.26 -3.78
CA ALA A 200 14.30 -3.12 -2.94
C ALA A 200 13.15 -2.31 -3.54
N ALA A 201 13.17 -2.07 -4.85
CA ALA A 201 12.10 -1.34 -5.53
C ALA A 201 10.75 -2.08 -5.50
N VAL A 202 10.73 -3.41 -5.58
CA VAL A 202 9.52 -4.22 -5.37
C VAL A 202 8.97 -3.99 -3.98
N VAL A 203 9.81 -4.16 -2.95
CA VAL A 203 9.42 -4.00 -1.52
C VAL A 203 8.94 -2.60 -1.23
N ALA A 204 9.61 -1.58 -1.77
CA ALA A 204 9.27 -0.18 -1.56
C ALA A 204 7.96 0.26 -2.26
N ASN A 205 7.39 -0.55 -3.15
CA ASN A 205 6.10 -0.26 -3.75
C ASN A 205 4.93 -0.89 -2.97
N ASN A 206 5.01 -2.18 -2.56
CA ASN A 206 3.85 -2.86 -1.99
C ASN A 206 4.21 -4.12 -1.21
N PHE A 207 3.42 -4.45 -0.16
CA PHE A 207 3.59 -5.65 0.65
C PHE A 207 3.23 -6.95 -0.08
N TYR A 208 2.17 -6.96 -0.91
CA TYR A 208 1.84 -8.13 -1.71
C TYR A 208 2.93 -8.41 -2.73
N GLY A 209 3.51 -7.35 -3.32
CA GLY A 209 4.69 -7.48 -4.16
C GLY A 209 5.91 -8.04 -3.40
N ALA A 210 6.14 -7.59 -2.15
CA ALA A 210 7.20 -8.13 -1.30
C ALA A 210 6.97 -9.62 -0.96
N THR A 211 5.72 -10.00 -0.68
CA THR A 211 5.31 -11.40 -0.46
C THR A 211 5.54 -12.26 -1.70
N ALA A 212 5.11 -11.78 -2.86
CA ALA A 212 5.35 -12.45 -4.13
C ALA A 212 6.85 -12.58 -4.43
N LEU A 213 7.63 -11.53 -4.18
CA LEU A 213 9.09 -11.57 -4.30
C LEU A 213 9.68 -12.65 -3.38
N ALA A 214 9.31 -12.69 -2.11
CA ALA A 214 9.80 -13.67 -1.16
C ALA A 214 9.49 -15.11 -1.62
N MET A 215 8.27 -15.36 -2.10
CA MET A 215 7.85 -16.67 -2.60
C MET A 215 8.63 -17.04 -3.88
N PHE A 216 8.61 -16.21 -4.91
CA PHE A 216 9.26 -16.54 -6.18
C PHE A 216 10.79 -16.59 -6.05
N PHE A 217 11.39 -15.70 -5.26
CA PHE A 217 12.82 -15.69 -5.04
C PHE A 217 13.30 -16.95 -4.30
N SER A 218 12.55 -17.43 -3.30
CA SER A 218 12.86 -18.67 -2.60
C SER A 218 12.82 -19.89 -3.54
N ILE A 219 11.79 -19.99 -4.39
CA ILE A 219 11.67 -21.02 -5.42
C ILE A 219 12.83 -20.92 -6.41
N LEU A 220 13.20 -19.70 -6.82
CA LEU A 220 14.29 -19.44 -7.76
C LEU A 220 15.65 -19.87 -7.17
N ILE A 221 15.93 -19.53 -5.91
CA ILE A 221 17.15 -19.96 -5.21
C ILE A 221 17.25 -21.47 -5.22
N TRP A 222 16.17 -22.17 -4.81
CA TRP A 222 16.10 -23.61 -4.81
C TRP A 222 16.36 -24.22 -6.18
N ALA A 223 15.67 -23.71 -7.21
CA ALA A 223 15.82 -24.17 -8.59
C ALA A 223 17.25 -24.01 -9.12
N VAL A 224 17.87 -22.82 -8.89
CA VAL A 224 19.25 -22.55 -9.31
C VAL A 224 20.23 -23.40 -8.51
N TRP A 225 20.02 -23.60 -7.21
CA TRP A 225 20.86 -24.48 -6.40
C TRP A 225 20.82 -25.93 -6.88
N LEU A 226 19.66 -26.45 -7.26
CA LEU A 226 19.54 -27.81 -7.84
C LEU A 226 20.33 -27.97 -9.15
N GLU A 227 20.44 -26.91 -9.97
CA GLU A 227 21.19 -26.92 -11.22
C GLU A 227 22.71 -26.78 -10.97
N VAL A 228 23.09 -25.78 -10.15
CA VAL A 228 24.50 -25.39 -9.95
C VAL A 228 25.23 -26.29 -8.94
N ARG A 229 24.49 -26.82 -7.94
CA ARG A 229 24.99 -27.71 -6.89
C ARG A 229 26.13 -27.11 -6.03
N GLN A 230 26.21 -25.80 -5.89
CA GLN A 230 27.24 -25.11 -5.11
C GLN A 230 26.63 -24.27 -3.99
N PRO A 231 27.20 -24.25 -2.78
CA PRO A 231 26.69 -23.46 -1.65
C PRO A 231 26.79 -21.95 -1.90
N VAL A 232 27.64 -21.51 -2.82
CA VAL A 232 27.80 -20.09 -3.20
C VAL A 232 26.49 -19.46 -3.70
N VAL A 233 25.53 -20.26 -4.18
CA VAL A 233 24.17 -19.76 -4.57
C VAL A 233 23.47 -19.13 -3.38
N TRP A 234 23.54 -19.74 -2.20
CA TRP A 234 22.95 -19.22 -0.96
C TRP A 234 23.65 -17.94 -0.49
N LEU A 235 24.98 -17.85 -0.61
CA LEU A 235 25.74 -16.63 -0.28
C LEU A 235 25.36 -15.48 -1.20
N ARG A 236 25.17 -15.75 -2.50
CA ARG A 236 24.70 -14.73 -3.45
C ARG A 236 23.29 -14.29 -3.16
N ALA A 237 22.40 -15.21 -2.81
CA ALA A 237 21.04 -14.91 -2.39
C ALA A 237 21.01 -14.01 -1.14
N LEU A 238 21.81 -14.34 -0.13
CA LEU A 238 21.99 -13.52 1.06
C LEU A 238 22.52 -12.13 0.73
N GLY A 239 23.49 -12.03 -0.19
CA GLY A 239 24.02 -10.73 -0.66
C GLY A 239 22.95 -9.87 -1.36
N ILE A 240 22.09 -10.48 -2.19
CA ILE A 240 20.96 -9.79 -2.82
C ILE A 240 19.97 -9.30 -1.74
N ALA A 241 19.61 -10.17 -0.80
CA ALA A 241 18.68 -9.84 0.28
C ALA A 241 19.23 -8.72 1.19
N ALA A 242 20.51 -8.80 1.55
CA ALA A 242 21.18 -7.77 2.35
C ALA A 242 21.22 -6.41 1.66
N LEU A 243 21.53 -6.38 0.35
CA LEU A 243 21.48 -5.16 -0.45
C LEU A 243 20.05 -4.61 -0.52
N ALA A 244 19.06 -5.47 -0.77
CA ALA A 244 17.66 -5.04 -0.86
C ALA A 244 17.16 -4.47 0.47
N TYR A 245 17.41 -5.15 1.60
CA TYR A 245 17.04 -4.67 2.92
C TYR A 245 17.76 -3.37 3.27
N GLY A 246 19.08 -3.31 3.06
CA GLY A 246 19.87 -2.12 3.35
C GLY A 246 19.40 -0.88 2.58
N LEU A 247 18.96 -1.04 1.34
CA LEU A 247 18.37 0.05 0.55
C LEU A 247 16.98 0.48 1.05
N CYS A 248 16.26 -0.40 1.75
CA CYS A 248 14.96 -0.12 2.34
C CYS A 248 15.03 0.31 3.83
N ALA A 249 16.20 0.21 4.48
CA ALA A 249 16.34 0.35 5.92
C ALA A 249 15.89 1.73 6.45
N PHE A 250 15.93 2.77 5.65
CA PHE A 250 15.53 4.13 6.05
C PHE A 250 14.06 4.27 6.41
N TRP A 251 13.19 3.43 5.85
CA TRP A 251 11.74 3.42 6.12
C TRP A 251 11.25 2.08 6.69
N LEU A 252 11.87 0.96 6.32
CA LEU A 252 11.50 -0.39 6.78
C LEU A 252 12.11 -0.66 8.17
N THR A 253 11.69 0.13 9.15
CA THR A 253 12.19 0.06 10.53
C THR A 253 11.50 -1.05 11.32
N PRO A 254 12.08 -1.50 12.46
CA PRO A 254 11.43 -2.45 13.36
C PRO A 254 10.05 -2.01 13.83
N SER A 255 9.87 -0.74 14.16
CA SER A 255 8.57 -0.20 14.59
C SER A 255 7.56 -0.19 13.44
N TYR A 256 7.98 0.14 12.21
CA TYR A 256 7.13 0.04 11.04
C TYR A 256 6.61 -1.40 10.84
N MET A 257 7.50 -2.39 10.89
CA MET A 257 7.11 -3.80 10.76
C MET A 257 6.15 -4.23 11.88
N ARG A 258 6.42 -3.80 13.12
CA ARG A 258 5.57 -4.10 14.28
C ARG A 258 4.16 -3.51 14.12
N ILE A 259 4.04 -2.22 13.77
CA ILE A 259 2.75 -1.53 13.59
C ILE A 259 1.97 -2.13 12.42
N THR A 260 2.62 -2.36 11.28
CA THR A 260 1.98 -3.00 10.13
C THR A 260 1.47 -4.40 10.48
N SER A 261 2.27 -5.20 11.22
CA SER A 261 1.86 -6.54 11.66
C SER A 261 0.70 -6.48 12.66
N LEU A 262 0.70 -5.49 13.57
CA LEU A 262 -0.39 -5.27 14.51
C LEU A 262 -1.68 -4.93 13.78
N ASN A 263 -1.61 -4.07 12.75
CA ASN A 263 -2.77 -3.62 12.00
C ASN A 263 -3.22 -4.61 10.91
N LEU A 264 -2.45 -5.67 10.68
CA LEU A 264 -2.75 -6.64 9.61
C LEU A 264 -4.13 -7.29 9.79
N HIS A 265 -4.56 -7.54 11.03
CA HIS A 265 -5.86 -8.15 11.33
C HIS A 265 -7.07 -7.26 10.94
N TRP A 266 -6.88 -5.95 10.77
CA TRP A 266 -7.92 -5.04 10.29
C TRP A 266 -8.08 -5.06 8.76
N VAL A 267 -7.03 -5.46 8.04
CA VAL A 267 -6.97 -5.38 6.56
C VAL A 267 -6.84 -6.75 5.89
N ALA A 268 -6.57 -7.81 6.66
CA ALA A 268 -6.35 -9.15 6.14
C ALA A 268 -6.81 -10.22 7.14
N GLU A 269 -7.30 -11.34 6.63
CA GLU A 269 -7.67 -12.48 7.47
C GLU A 269 -6.42 -13.11 8.10
N PRO A 270 -6.47 -13.47 9.39
CA PRO A 270 -5.34 -14.13 10.05
C PRO A 270 -5.07 -15.52 9.47
N SER A 271 -3.80 -15.91 9.44
CA SER A 271 -3.38 -17.23 9.00
C SER A 271 -3.92 -18.31 9.92
N LYS A 272 -4.40 -19.43 9.34
CA LYS A 272 -4.83 -20.62 10.10
C LYS A 272 -3.66 -21.61 10.20
N PRO A 273 -3.31 -22.10 11.41
CA PRO A 273 -2.18 -23.03 11.58
C PRO A 273 -2.26 -24.27 10.68
N SER A 274 -3.46 -24.83 10.50
CA SER A 274 -3.70 -25.98 9.59
C SER A 274 -3.37 -25.65 8.13
N SER A 275 -3.74 -24.45 7.66
CA SER A 275 -3.46 -24.01 6.30
C SER A 275 -1.96 -23.79 6.08
N VAL A 276 -1.28 -23.22 7.07
CA VAL A 276 0.18 -23.04 7.04
C VAL A 276 0.89 -24.39 7.02
N ALA A 277 0.43 -25.38 7.83
CA ALA A 277 0.98 -26.73 7.83
C ALA A 277 0.84 -27.41 6.44
N ILE A 278 -0.32 -27.25 5.78
CA ILE A 278 -0.52 -27.75 4.40
C ILE A 278 0.49 -27.11 3.44
N ALA A 279 0.69 -25.80 3.50
CA ALA A 279 1.66 -25.12 2.65
C ALA A 279 3.10 -25.61 2.88
N ILE A 280 3.49 -25.82 4.14
CA ILE A 280 4.80 -26.37 4.51
C ILE A 280 4.96 -27.80 3.99
N CYS A 281 3.95 -28.65 4.16
CA CYS A 281 3.98 -30.03 3.62
C CYS A 281 4.12 -30.03 2.09
N CYS A 282 3.36 -29.19 1.38
CA CYS A 282 3.48 -29.05 -0.06
C CYS A 282 4.89 -28.57 -0.48
N ALA A 283 5.47 -27.63 0.26
CA ALA A 283 6.85 -27.19 0.03
C ALA A 283 7.87 -28.31 0.26
N ALA A 284 7.72 -29.10 1.32
CA ALA A 284 8.58 -30.24 1.61
C ALA A 284 8.49 -31.31 0.51
N VAL A 285 7.26 -31.63 0.06
CA VAL A 285 7.03 -32.57 -1.05
C VAL A 285 7.66 -32.06 -2.35
N PHE A 286 7.46 -30.80 -2.69
CA PHE A 286 8.07 -30.19 -3.87
C PHE A 286 9.59 -30.23 -3.82
N CYS A 287 10.18 -29.87 -2.68
CA CYS A 287 11.63 -29.91 -2.49
C CYS A 287 12.17 -31.35 -2.59
N ALA A 288 11.51 -32.30 -1.93
CA ALA A 288 11.92 -33.73 -1.97
C ALA A 288 11.83 -34.33 -3.38
N ALA A 289 10.71 -34.09 -4.09
CA ALA A 289 10.50 -34.57 -5.45
C ALA A 289 11.51 -34.00 -6.44
N THR A 290 11.73 -32.68 -6.41
CA THR A 290 12.69 -32.01 -7.30
C THR A 290 14.13 -32.39 -6.97
N PHE A 291 14.47 -32.58 -5.70
CA PHE A 291 15.79 -33.07 -5.28
C PHE A 291 16.01 -34.54 -5.73
N ALA A 292 15.02 -35.40 -5.58
CA ALA A 292 15.08 -36.78 -6.04
C ALA A 292 15.24 -36.86 -7.57
N ALA A 293 14.48 -36.05 -8.31
CA ALA A 293 14.63 -35.93 -9.76
C ALA A 293 16.06 -35.48 -10.13
N ALA A 294 16.56 -34.45 -9.43
CA ALA A 294 17.89 -33.91 -9.66
C ALA A 294 19.04 -34.88 -9.29
N LYS A 295 18.81 -35.89 -8.45
CA LYS A 295 19.77 -37.00 -8.19
C LYS A 295 19.82 -38.00 -9.35
N ARG A 296 18.69 -38.17 -10.05
CA ARG A 296 18.56 -39.19 -11.13
C ARG A 296 19.02 -38.66 -12.50
N GLN A 297 18.81 -37.37 -12.74
CA GLN A 297 19.12 -36.74 -14.01
C GLN A 297 19.50 -35.24 -13.83
N ALA A 298 20.21 -34.70 -14.83
CA ALA A 298 20.47 -33.25 -14.84
C ALA A 298 19.14 -32.48 -14.94
N VAL A 299 18.91 -31.57 -13.99
CA VAL A 299 17.73 -30.72 -13.93
C VAL A 299 18.13 -29.29 -14.23
N THR A 300 17.36 -28.63 -15.09
CA THR A 300 17.56 -27.20 -15.36
C THR A 300 16.67 -26.37 -14.42
N ALA A 301 17.20 -25.22 -13.97
CA ALA A 301 16.51 -24.37 -13.00
C ALA A 301 15.17 -23.82 -13.52
N TRP A 302 15.09 -23.50 -14.81
CA TRP A 302 13.93 -22.83 -15.36
C TRP A 302 12.62 -23.62 -15.24
N PRO A 303 12.49 -24.88 -15.70
CA PRO A 303 11.29 -25.68 -15.49
C PRO A 303 10.93 -25.89 -14.02
N VAL A 304 11.92 -26.11 -13.14
CA VAL A 304 11.69 -26.23 -11.70
C VAL A 304 11.07 -24.98 -11.12
N PHE A 305 11.60 -23.81 -11.50
CA PHE A 305 11.06 -22.51 -11.10
C PHE A 305 9.62 -22.35 -11.59
N LEU A 306 9.33 -22.65 -12.86
CA LEU A 306 7.99 -22.50 -13.44
C LEU A 306 6.95 -23.38 -12.74
N VAL A 307 7.27 -24.65 -12.52
CA VAL A 307 6.37 -25.60 -11.83
C VAL A 307 6.16 -25.16 -10.38
N GLY A 308 7.22 -24.79 -9.67
CA GLY A 308 7.13 -24.31 -8.30
C GLY A 308 6.31 -23.01 -8.20
N ALA A 309 6.60 -22.04 -9.04
CA ALA A 309 5.87 -20.76 -9.06
C ALA A 309 4.36 -20.99 -9.31
N SER A 310 3.99 -21.79 -10.32
CA SER A 310 2.59 -22.10 -10.63
C SER A 310 1.91 -22.92 -9.53
N ALA A 311 2.60 -23.88 -8.94
CA ALA A 311 2.04 -24.71 -7.87
C ALA A 311 1.76 -23.88 -6.61
N PHE A 312 2.74 -23.09 -6.15
CA PHE A 312 2.58 -22.33 -4.92
C PHE A 312 1.59 -21.18 -5.07
N THR A 313 1.59 -20.43 -6.17
CA THR A 313 0.54 -19.42 -6.41
C THR A 313 -0.84 -20.04 -6.48
N SER A 314 -0.98 -21.25 -7.07
CA SER A 314 -2.25 -21.99 -7.08
C SER A 314 -2.68 -22.42 -5.68
N ILE A 315 -1.76 -22.94 -4.84
CA ILE A 315 -2.07 -23.32 -3.46
C ILE A 315 -2.55 -22.09 -2.66
N PHE A 316 -1.90 -20.94 -2.83
CA PHE A 316 -2.27 -19.72 -2.13
C PHE A 316 -3.61 -19.17 -2.63
N VAL A 317 -3.77 -18.95 -3.93
CA VAL A 317 -4.94 -18.25 -4.50
C VAL A 317 -6.12 -19.18 -4.69
N LEU A 318 -5.94 -20.31 -5.42
CA LEU A 318 -7.03 -21.27 -5.66
C LEU A 318 -7.36 -22.05 -4.40
N GLY A 319 -6.35 -22.37 -3.57
CA GLY A 319 -6.54 -22.96 -2.26
C GLY A 319 -7.38 -22.08 -1.34
N ARG A 320 -7.15 -20.76 -1.36
CA ARG A 320 -7.98 -19.80 -0.63
C ARG A 320 -9.40 -19.77 -1.18
N TYR A 321 -9.55 -19.61 -2.48
CA TYR A 321 -10.84 -19.45 -3.11
C TYR A 321 -11.73 -20.69 -3.00
N TYR A 322 -11.20 -21.88 -3.30
CA TYR A 322 -12.00 -23.11 -3.36
C TYR A 322 -12.05 -23.88 -2.04
N PHE A 323 -11.01 -23.77 -1.19
CA PHE A 323 -10.87 -24.59 0.02
C PHE A 323 -10.76 -23.76 1.30
N GLY A 324 -10.85 -22.43 1.21
CA GLY A 324 -10.78 -21.56 2.38
C GLY A 324 -9.42 -21.58 3.10
N LEU A 325 -8.33 -21.93 2.41
CA LEU A 325 -6.99 -21.95 3.00
C LEU A 325 -6.54 -20.52 3.33
N ALA A 326 -6.37 -20.22 4.61
CA ALA A 326 -5.83 -18.95 5.08
C ALA A 326 -4.35 -19.15 5.46
N ILE A 327 -3.46 -19.04 4.47
CA ILE A 327 -2.02 -19.23 4.64
C ILE A 327 -1.33 -17.91 4.96
N LEU A 328 -1.63 -16.86 4.20
CA LEU A 328 -1.02 -15.53 4.36
C LEU A 328 -1.98 -14.45 3.87
N GLY A 329 -2.51 -13.66 4.79
CA GLY A 329 -3.38 -12.53 4.47
C GLY A 329 -4.53 -12.88 3.51
N ASP A 330 -4.99 -11.90 2.75
CA ASP A 330 -5.95 -12.14 1.66
C ASP A 330 -5.22 -12.59 0.39
N ALA A 331 -5.02 -13.90 0.25
CA ALA A 331 -4.33 -14.50 -0.87
C ALA A 331 -5.04 -14.28 -2.22
N THR A 332 -6.33 -13.89 -2.24
CA THR A 332 -7.06 -13.59 -3.48
C THR A 332 -6.49 -12.35 -4.17
N ARG A 333 -5.84 -11.46 -3.44
CA ARG A 333 -5.11 -10.32 -4.01
C ARG A 333 -3.90 -10.70 -4.84
N LEU A 334 -3.37 -11.93 -4.69
CA LEU A 334 -2.24 -12.45 -5.49
C LEU A 334 -2.68 -13.07 -6.85
N THR A 335 -3.86 -12.73 -7.34
CA THR A 335 -4.35 -13.20 -8.66
C THR A 335 -3.48 -12.74 -9.83
N PRO A 336 -2.90 -11.52 -9.87
CA PRO A 336 -1.97 -11.15 -10.94
C PRO A 336 -0.67 -11.96 -10.92
N GLU A 337 -0.20 -12.40 -9.74
CA GLU A 337 0.95 -13.29 -9.58
C GLU A 337 0.63 -14.72 -10.03
N LEU A 338 -0.58 -15.19 -9.79
CA LEU A 338 -1.07 -16.46 -10.33
C LEU A 338 -1.05 -16.43 -11.86
N ASP A 339 -1.58 -15.35 -12.46
CA ASP A 339 -1.54 -15.15 -13.91
C ASP A 339 -0.11 -15.17 -14.44
N LEU A 340 0.81 -14.43 -13.81
CA LEU A 340 2.23 -14.40 -14.19
C LEU A 340 2.83 -15.81 -14.21
N ALA A 341 2.63 -16.60 -13.16
CA ALA A 341 3.20 -17.93 -13.03
C ALA A 341 2.64 -18.88 -14.11
N TRP A 342 1.31 -18.91 -14.28
CA TRP A 342 0.65 -19.76 -15.27
C TRP A 342 0.96 -19.35 -16.71
N ILE A 343 1.07 -18.05 -17.01
CA ILE A 343 1.46 -17.54 -18.33
C ILE A 343 2.88 -17.97 -18.69
N LEU A 344 3.82 -17.86 -17.75
CA LEU A 344 5.21 -18.30 -17.95
C LEU A 344 5.29 -19.81 -18.19
N LEU A 345 4.54 -20.61 -17.41
CA LEU A 345 4.47 -22.06 -17.58
C LEU A 345 3.82 -22.45 -18.91
N ALA A 346 2.70 -21.81 -19.29
CA ALA A 346 2.01 -22.04 -20.54
C ALA A 346 2.89 -21.69 -21.75
N ALA A 347 3.56 -20.54 -21.74
CA ALA A 347 4.46 -20.14 -22.80
C ALA A 347 5.62 -21.13 -22.99
N TRP A 348 6.19 -21.64 -21.87
CA TRP A 348 7.21 -22.69 -21.92
C TRP A 348 6.66 -24.01 -22.47
N GLY A 349 5.49 -24.44 -22.00
CA GLY A 349 4.83 -25.66 -22.43
C GLY A 349 4.48 -25.66 -23.91
N LEU A 350 3.83 -24.58 -24.40
CA LEU A 350 3.42 -24.42 -25.80
C LEU A 350 4.63 -24.41 -26.74
N VAL A 351 5.71 -23.65 -26.43
CA VAL A 351 6.90 -23.62 -27.26
C VAL A 351 7.62 -24.97 -27.25
N THR A 352 7.62 -25.67 -26.12
CA THR A 352 8.23 -27.01 -26.02
C THR A 352 7.41 -28.05 -26.78
N ALA A 353 6.09 -28.00 -26.67
CA ALA A 353 5.18 -28.87 -27.43
C ALA A 353 5.26 -28.62 -28.95
N TRP A 354 5.40 -27.37 -29.40
CA TRP A 354 5.54 -27.01 -30.81
C TRP A 354 6.71 -27.71 -31.50
N LYS A 355 7.79 -28.03 -30.77
CA LYS A 355 8.95 -28.76 -31.32
C LYS A 355 8.59 -30.19 -31.75
N ARG A 356 7.53 -30.76 -31.18
CA ARG A 356 7.02 -32.10 -31.52
C ARG A 356 5.97 -32.00 -32.60
N ARG A 357 6.23 -32.52 -33.79
CA ARG A 357 5.37 -32.37 -34.98
C ARG A 357 3.90 -32.79 -34.71
N TRP A 358 3.67 -33.86 -33.98
CA TRP A 358 2.34 -34.39 -33.67
C TRP A 358 1.52 -33.49 -32.71
N LEU A 359 2.19 -32.62 -31.92
CA LEU A 359 1.51 -31.67 -31.01
C LEU A 359 1.21 -30.32 -31.66
N ARG A 360 1.74 -30.00 -32.83
CA ARG A 360 1.54 -28.71 -33.49
C ARG A 360 0.06 -28.37 -33.76
N PRO A 361 -0.81 -29.30 -34.22
CA PRO A 361 -2.22 -28.99 -34.37
C PRO A 361 -2.88 -28.61 -33.03
N LEU A 362 -2.59 -29.33 -31.97
CA LEU A 362 -3.10 -29.02 -30.64
C LEU A 362 -2.64 -27.62 -30.17
N VAL A 363 -1.35 -27.31 -30.34
CA VAL A 363 -0.83 -25.96 -29.98
C VAL A 363 -1.50 -24.88 -30.82
N ALA A 364 -1.71 -25.10 -32.11
CA ALA A 364 -2.43 -24.15 -32.98
C ALA A 364 -3.87 -23.90 -32.50
N VAL A 365 -4.61 -24.97 -32.15
CA VAL A 365 -5.96 -24.86 -31.59
C VAL A 365 -5.95 -24.07 -30.27
N LEU A 366 -5.02 -24.33 -29.37
CA LEU A 366 -4.89 -23.62 -28.09
C LEU A 366 -4.57 -22.13 -28.30
N LEU A 367 -3.69 -21.80 -29.26
CA LEU A 367 -3.38 -20.42 -29.61
C LEU A 367 -4.59 -19.71 -30.23
N CYS A 368 -5.35 -20.37 -31.12
CA CYS A 368 -6.60 -19.84 -31.64
C CYS A 368 -7.65 -19.64 -30.54
N ALA A 369 -7.79 -20.59 -29.62
CA ALA A 369 -8.70 -20.46 -28.48
C ALA A 369 -8.31 -19.29 -27.56
N ALA A 370 -7.02 -19.04 -27.37
CA ALA A 370 -6.53 -17.90 -26.61
C ALA A 370 -6.87 -16.55 -27.26
N CYS A 371 -7.14 -16.49 -28.56
CA CYS A 371 -7.59 -15.28 -29.22
C CYS A 371 -9.06 -14.92 -28.88
N TYR A 372 -9.87 -15.88 -28.44
CA TYR A 372 -11.28 -15.65 -28.13
C TYR A 372 -11.52 -14.54 -27.09
N PRO A 373 -10.88 -14.57 -25.91
CA PRO A 373 -11.03 -13.51 -24.91
C PRO A 373 -10.37 -12.18 -25.31
N VAL A 374 -9.39 -12.21 -26.21
CA VAL A 374 -8.66 -11.00 -26.64
C VAL A 374 -9.53 -10.07 -27.49
N VAL A 375 -10.43 -10.63 -28.32
CA VAL A 375 -11.28 -9.84 -29.24
C VAL A 375 -12.19 -8.87 -28.45
N PRO A 376 -13.04 -9.31 -27.49
CA PRO A 376 -13.88 -8.40 -26.73
C PRO A 376 -13.03 -7.42 -25.89
N TYR A 377 -11.92 -7.87 -25.32
CA TYR A 377 -11.02 -6.97 -24.59
C TYR A 377 -10.53 -5.81 -25.47
N LEU A 378 -10.02 -6.10 -26.66
CA LEU A 378 -9.53 -5.06 -27.58
C LEU A 378 -10.66 -4.14 -28.08
N ALA A 379 -11.87 -4.66 -28.26
CA ALA A 379 -13.04 -3.86 -28.64
C ALA A 379 -13.41 -2.83 -27.55
N HIS A 380 -13.33 -3.23 -26.28
CA HIS A 380 -13.73 -2.41 -25.14
C HIS A 380 -12.55 -1.79 -24.38
N ARG A 381 -11.33 -1.86 -24.88
CA ARG A 381 -10.10 -1.47 -24.18
C ARG A 381 -10.07 -0.04 -23.63
N ARG A 382 -10.96 0.85 -24.09
CA ARG A 382 -11.03 2.24 -23.60
C ARG A 382 -11.92 2.42 -22.37
N LEU A 383 -12.80 1.46 -22.07
CA LEU A 383 -13.76 1.57 -20.97
C LEU A 383 -13.11 1.78 -19.61
N PRO A 384 -12.04 1.05 -19.23
CA PRO A 384 -11.38 1.25 -17.93
C PRO A 384 -10.80 2.65 -17.73
N PHE A 385 -10.53 3.38 -18.83
CA PHE A 385 -9.88 4.70 -18.79
C PHE A 385 -10.85 5.87 -18.93
N ARG A 386 -12.14 5.65 -18.64
CA ARG A 386 -13.14 6.73 -18.71
C ARG A 386 -12.89 7.74 -17.60
N ARG A 387 -12.79 9.01 -18.00
CA ARG A 387 -12.58 10.13 -17.07
C ARG A 387 -13.88 10.50 -16.38
N ALA A 388 -13.78 10.93 -15.12
CA ALA A 388 -14.88 11.58 -14.44
C ALA A 388 -15.08 12.99 -15.03
N HIS A 389 -16.32 13.32 -15.33
CA HIS A 389 -16.74 14.64 -15.81
C HIS A 389 -17.65 15.34 -14.81
N ASP A 390 -18.11 14.61 -13.81
CA ASP A 390 -19.09 15.01 -12.79
C ASP A 390 -18.44 15.34 -11.43
N ILE A 391 -17.15 15.63 -11.39
CA ILE A 391 -16.41 15.89 -10.15
C ILE A 391 -17.10 16.92 -9.26
N PRO A 392 -17.57 18.09 -9.80
CA PRO A 392 -18.25 19.09 -8.98
C PRO A 392 -19.56 18.59 -8.33
N ASP A 393 -20.19 17.57 -8.90
CA ASP A 393 -21.47 17.01 -8.46
C ASP A 393 -21.31 15.78 -7.56
N ARG A 394 -20.07 15.39 -7.28
CA ARG A 394 -19.74 14.22 -6.45
C ARG A 394 -19.68 14.60 -4.97
N PRO A 395 -20.26 13.75 -4.08
CA PRO A 395 -20.21 14.00 -2.63
C PRO A 395 -18.77 14.05 -2.12
N GLU A 396 -17.85 13.25 -2.69
CA GLU A 396 -16.44 13.22 -2.33
C GLU A 396 -15.78 14.61 -2.49
N PHE A 397 -16.17 15.38 -3.49
CA PHE A 397 -15.66 16.71 -3.73
C PHE A 397 -16.46 17.82 -3.01
N GLN A 398 -17.81 17.75 -3.07
CA GLN A 398 -18.67 18.79 -2.50
C GLN A 398 -18.51 18.90 -0.98
N VAL A 399 -18.52 17.75 -0.28
CA VAL A 399 -18.40 17.70 1.18
C VAL A 399 -17.04 18.23 1.64
N THR A 400 -15.95 17.78 1.02
CA THR A 400 -14.60 18.25 1.38
C THR A 400 -14.40 19.72 1.08
N ARG A 401 -14.89 20.22 -0.07
CA ARG A 401 -14.86 21.64 -0.42
C ARG A 401 -15.63 22.50 0.59
N TRP A 402 -16.81 22.02 1.02
CA TRP A 402 -17.61 22.75 1.99
C TRP A 402 -16.92 22.86 3.34
N LEU A 403 -16.34 21.74 3.83
CA LEU A 403 -15.60 21.71 5.09
C LEU A 403 -14.37 22.62 5.06
N ALA A 404 -13.56 22.55 4.03
CA ALA A 404 -12.40 23.42 3.86
C ALA A 404 -12.75 24.91 3.88
N GLY A 405 -13.92 25.27 3.34
CA GLY A 405 -14.37 26.67 3.29
C GLY A 405 -15.09 27.18 4.54
N ASN A 406 -15.76 26.28 5.29
CA ASN A 406 -16.65 26.68 6.39
C ASN A 406 -16.15 26.26 7.78
N LEU A 407 -15.30 25.25 7.86
CA LEU A 407 -14.74 24.74 9.12
C LEU A 407 -13.23 24.47 8.98
N PRO A 408 -12.44 25.48 8.60
CA PRO A 408 -11.00 25.30 8.40
C PRO A 408 -10.32 24.84 9.70
N GLY A 409 -9.50 23.80 9.61
CA GLY A 409 -8.79 23.21 10.76
C GLY A 409 -9.62 22.32 11.67
N ALA A 410 -10.91 22.13 11.38
CA ALA A 410 -11.74 21.17 12.11
C ALA A 410 -11.35 19.72 11.76
N ARG A 411 -11.40 18.84 12.76
CA ARG A 411 -11.29 17.41 12.52
C ARG A 411 -12.67 16.84 12.19
N ALA A 412 -12.79 16.21 11.03
CA ALA A 412 -14.03 15.57 10.61
C ALA A 412 -13.93 14.05 10.63
N MET A 413 -15.08 13.37 10.66
CA MET A 413 -15.19 11.95 10.42
C MET A 413 -15.95 11.69 9.12
N PRO A 414 -15.25 11.53 8.00
CA PRO A 414 -15.84 11.03 6.76
C PRO A 414 -16.00 9.50 6.79
N SER A 415 -16.82 8.96 5.89
CA SER A 415 -17.00 7.52 5.69
C SER A 415 -17.01 7.17 4.20
N GLY A 416 -16.87 5.90 3.90
CA GLY A 416 -16.94 5.36 2.56
C GLY A 416 -15.94 5.97 1.59
N SER A 417 -16.35 6.21 0.35
CA SER A 417 -15.48 6.82 -0.68
C SER A 417 -15.09 8.26 -0.34
N ILE A 418 -15.90 9.00 0.40
CA ILE A 418 -15.55 10.36 0.86
C ILE A 418 -14.26 10.32 1.69
N ARG A 419 -14.09 9.34 2.59
CA ARG A 419 -12.88 9.16 3.39
C ARG A 419 -11.61 9.03 2.54
N PHE A 420 -11.66 8.21 1.50
CA PHE A 420 -10.50 7.96 0.63
C PHE A 420 -10.14 9.18 -0.22
N TRP A 421 -11.14 9.94 -0.69
CA TRP A 421 -10.95 11.15 -1.48
C TRP A 421 -10.74 12.41 -0.65
N TYR A 422 -10.91 12.36 0.68
CA TYR A 422 -10.96 13.51 1.58
C TYR A 422 -9.77 14.45 1.41
N ASN A 423 -8.57 13.91 1.34
CA ASN A 423 -7.34 14.69 1.19
C ASN A 423 -6.79 14.72 -0.25
N ALA A 424 -7.59 14.37 -1.25
CA ALA A 424 -7.18 14.49 -2.64
C ALA A 424 -7.09 15.95 -3.10
N TRP A 425 -7.82 16.86 -2.46
CA TRP A 425 -7.89 18.29 -2.84
C TRP A 425 -7.54 19.25 -1.73
N TYR A 426 -7.84 18.95 -0.46
CA TYR A 426 -7.70 19.87 0.67
C TYR A 426 -6.93 19.25 1.83
N ASP A 427 -6.38 20.13 2.71
CA ASP A 427 -5.62 19.71 3.91
C ASP A 427 -6.51 19.77 5.15
N ASP A 428 -7.59 19.00 5.14
CA ASP A 428 -8.51 18.91 6.26
C ASP A 428 -8.20 17.65 7.11
N ALA A 429 -8.20 17.81 8.43
CA ALA A 429 -7.96 16.69 9.34
C ALA A 429 -9.16 15.74 9.41
N GLN A 430 -8.88 14.44 9.40
CA GLN A 430 -9.90 13.40 9.61
C GLN A 430 -9.49 12.43 10.71
N SER A 431 -10.49 11.87 11.41
CA SER A 431 -10.26 10.82 12.43
C SER A 431 -9.94 9.46 11.81
N ASP A 432 -10.15 9.31 10.53
CA ASP A 432 -9.83 8.10 9.75
C ASP A 432 -8.72 8.40 8.73
N GLY A 433 -8.55 7.59 7.72
CA GLY A 433 -7.52 7.79 6.68
C GLY A 433 -7.65 6.80 5.54
N GLY A 434 -6.74 6.94 4.58
CA GLY A 434 -6.76 6.13 3.36
C GLY A 434 -6.13 4.74 3.51
N SER A 435 -5.26 4.51 4.49
CA SER A 435 -4.52 3.24 4.66
C SER A 435 -4.35 2.89 6.13
N SER A 436 -5.09 1.91 6.62
CA SER A 436 -5.08 1.49 8.03
C SER A 436 -3.77 0.82 8.49
N GLN A 437 -2.85 0.52 7.59
CA GLN A 437 -1.60 -0.20 7.91
C GLN A 437 -0.68 0.60 8.85
N GLY A 438 -0.66 1.93 8.70
CA GLY A 438 0.18 2.82 9.50
C GLY A 438 -0.51 3.43 10.71
N MET A 439 -1.71 3.03 11.03
CA MET A 439 -2.50 3.59 12.13
C MET A 439 -1.87 3.25 13.48
N LEU A 440 -1.55 4.27 14.28
CA LEU A 440 -0.97 4.11 15.62
C LEU A 440 -2.04 3.91 16.68
N ASN A 441 -3.16 4.64 16.60
CA ASN A 441 -4.20 4.62 17.61
C ASN A 441 -5.20 3.48 17.37
N GLN A 442 -5.18 2.48 18.25
CA GLN A 442 -6.00 1.26 18.13
C GLN A 442 -7.47 1.47 18.55
N MET A 443 -7.84 2.64 19.10
CA MET A 443 -9.24 2.95 19.42
C MET A 443 -10.04 3.36 18.17
N LEU A 444 -9.37 3.85 17.13
CA LEU A 444 -10.03 4.36 15.92
C LEU A 444 -10.89 3.32 15.18
N PRO A 445 -10.45 2.09 14.91
CA PRO A 445 -11.29 1.11 14.24
C PRO A 445 -12.52 0.72 15.06
N ILE A 446 -12.37 0.64 16.39
CA ILE A 446 -13.48 0.35 17.32
C ILE A 446 -14.51 1.47 17.28
N ALA A 447 -14.03 2.73 17.36
CA ALA A 447 -14.87 3.92 17.25
C ALA A 447 -15.56 3.99 15.88
N HIS A 448 -14.81 3.85 14.80
CA HIS A 448 -15.34 3.88 13.43
C HIS A 448 -16.45 2.84 13.23
N TRP A 449 -16.21 1.60 13.68
CA TRP A 449 -17.23 0.56 13.61
C TRP A 449 -18.49 0.94 14.40
N GLN A 450 -18.36 1.43 15.64
CA GLN A 450 -19.50 1.82 16.47
C GLN A 450 -20.25 3.03 15.89
N ILE A 451 -19.54 4.01 15.34
CA ILE A 451 -20.14 5.19 14.73
C ILE A 451 -20.88 4.83 13.43
N THR A 452 -20.34 3.94 12.60
CA THR A 452 -20.95 3.61 11.30
C THR A 452 -21.98 2.47 11.41
N LYS A 453 -21.72 1.42 12.21
CA LYS A 453 -22.55 0.21 12.29
C LYS A 453 -23.45 0.14 13.51
N GLY A 454 -23.10 0.82 14.62
CA GLY A 454 -23.92 0.83 15.83
C GLY A 454 -25.21 1.62 15.64
N GLU A 455 -26.30 1.16 16.27
CA GLU A 455 -27.63 1.77 16.22
C GLU A 455 -27.72 3.01 17.12
N ARG A 456 -27.05 3.01 18.26
CA ARG A 456 -27.20 4.00 19.33
C ARG A 456 -26.47 5.31 19.00
N ALA A 457 -27.24 6.40 18.91
CA ALA A 457 -26.71 7.76 18.67
C ALA A 457 -25.80 8.26 19.80
N ASP A 458 -26.19 8.04 21.08
CA ASP A 458 -25.41 8.50 22.23
C ASP A 458 -24.01 7.90 22.28
N LEU A 459 -23.86 6.61 21.95
CA LEU A 459 -22.54 5.99 21.85
C LEU A 459 -21.74 6.56 20.68
N ALA A 460 -22.37 6.72 19.51
CA ALA A 460 -21.68 7.28 18.35
C ALA A 460 -21.19 8.72 18.63
N ILE A 461 -22.02 9.54 19.28
CA ILE A 461 -21.65 10.92 19.66
C ILE A 461 -20.51 10.90 20.69
N GLY A 462 -20.62 10.06 21.72
CA GLY A 462 -19.55 9.94 22.73
C GLY A 462 -18.21 9.53 22.12
N TRP A 463 -18.18 8.64 21.13
CA TRP A 463 -16.96 8.31 20.41
C TRP A 463 -16.43 9.47 19.58
N LEU A 464 -17.29 10.24 18.92
CA LEU A 464 -16.89 11.44 18.16
C LEU A 464 -16.26 12.50 19.09
N GLU A 465 -16.88 12.75 20.26
CA GLU A 465 -16.37 13.68 21.29
C GLU A 465 -15.01 13.19 21.84
N ALA A 466 -14.92 11.90 22.19
CA ALA A 466 -13.67 11.30 22.69
C ALA A 466 -12.51 11.42 21.71
N LEU A 467 -12.77 11.31 20.39
CA LEU A 467 -11.77 11.44 19.34
C LEU A 467 -11.48 12.89 18.93
N GLY A 468 -12.13 13.87 19.54
CA GLY A 468 -11.94 15.26 19.18
C GLY A 468 -12.47 15.64 17.81
N VAL A 469 -13.51 14.94 17.33
CA VAL A 469 -14.16 15.21 16.05
C VAL A 469 -15.14 16.38 16.18
N ASP A 470 -15.07 17.34 15.25
CA ASP A 470 -15.93 18.54 15.23
C ASP A 470 -17.15 18.37 14.34
N ALA A 471 -17.04 17.53 13.31
CA ALA A 471 -18.10 17.29 12.35
C ALA A 471 -18.12 15.84 11.87
N VAL A 472 -19.29 15.24 11.74
CA VAL A 472 -19.48 13.90 11.17
C VAL A 472 -20.20 13.99 9.84
N ILE A 473 -19.69 13.30 8.83
CA ILE A 473 -20.26 13.24 7.49
C ILE A 473 -21.06 11.93 7.39
N VAL A 474 -22.34 12.06 7.11
CA VAL A 474 -23.28 10.94 7.07
C VAL A 474 -23.92 10.84 5.68
N PRO A 475 -23.37 10.00 4.79
CA PRO A 475 -24.05 9.62 3.56
C PRO A 475 -25.28 8.77 3.87
N GLY A 476 -26.45 9.22 3.43
CA GLY A 476 -27.69 8.48 3.53
C GLY A 476 -27.91 7.53 2.34
N LYS A 477 -29.03 6.83 2.32
CA LYS A 477 -29.36 5.81 1.30
C LYS A 477 -29.46 6.34 -0.12
N THR A 478 -29.73 7.63 -0.30
CA THR A 478 -29.85 8.29 -1.63
C THR A 478 -28.55 8.93 -2.11
N SER A 479 -27.51 8.93 -1.28
CA SER A 479 -26.21 9.46 -1.65
C SER A 479 -25.62 8.73 -2.85
N LYS A 480 -24.83 9.43 -3.64
CA LYS A 480 -23.98 8.84 -4.69
C LYS A 480 -22.67 8.28 -4.14
N GLU A 481 -22.44 8.37 -2.82
CA GLU A 481 -21.31 7.73 -2.16
C GLU A 481 -21.39 6.22 -2.36
N VAL A 482 -20.28 5.56 -2.65
CA VAL A 482 -20.29 4.22 -3.23
C VAL A 482 -20.45 3.10 -2.19
N TYR A 483 -19.88 3.27 -0.98
CA TYR A 483 -19.79 2.17 0.01
C TYR A 483 -20.97 2.09 0.96
N HIS A 484 -21.68 3.21 1.21
CA HIS A 484 -22.81 3.28 2.14
C HIS A 484 -22.52 2.59 3.49
N GLU A 485 -21.43 3.00 4.15
CA GLU A 485 -20.95 2.33 5.37
C GLU A 485 -21.92 2.45 6.56
N TYR A 486 -22.76 3.48 6.65
CA TYR A 486 -23.71 3.64 7.74
C TYR A 486 -24.86 2.64 7.67
N SER A 487 -25.05 1.83 8.75
CA SER A 487 -26.22 0.94 8.88
C SER A 487 -27.46 1.72 9.33
N TYR A 488 -27.27 2.77 10.14
CA TYR A 488 -28.33 3.60 10.72
C TYR A 488 -27.99 5.09 10.55
N PRO A 489 -28.00 5.64 9.31
CA PRO A 489 -27.65 7.05 9.08
C PRO A 489 -28.63 8.01 9.76
N GLU A 490 -29.89 7.63 9.93
CA GLU A 490 -30.95 8.41 10.54
C GLU A 490 -30.77 8.66 12.05
N LYS A 491 -29.91 7.92 12.74
CA LYS A 491 -29.72 8.03 14.20
C LYS A 491 -29.26 9.43 14.67
N PHE A 492 -28.61 10.19 13.79
CA PHE A 492 -28.16 11.54 14.12
C PHE A 492 -29.23 12.62 13.88
N GLN A 493 -30.30 12.28 13.14
CA GLN A 493 -31.37 13.20 12.81
C GLN A 493 -32.12 13.63 14.07
N GLY A 494 -32.30 14.93 14.28
CA GLY A 494 -32.91 15.49 15.48
C GLY A 494 -32.06 15.40 16.75
N THR A 495 -30.91 14.70 16.72
CA THR A 495 -29.97 14.58 17.84
C THR A 495 -28.78 15.52 17.69
N LEU A 496 -28.24 15.66 16.49
CA LEU A 496 -27.17 16.59 16.17
C LEU A 496 -27.65 17.75 15.30
N LEU A 497 -26.96 18.89 15.40
CA LEU A 497 -27.23 20.06 14.55
C LEU A 497 -26.74 19.77 13.13
N GLU A 498 -27.66 19.79 12.17
CA GLU A 498 -27.35 19.77 10.76
C GLU A 498 -26.73 21.11 10.34
N ILE A 499 -25.52 21.09 9.77
CA ILE A 499 -24.77 22.28 9.33
C ILE A 499 -24.59 22.36 7.82
N TYR A 500 -24.79 21.24 7.13
CA TYR A 500 -24.79 21.16 5.67
C TYR A 500 -25.66 20.00 5.20
N ASN A 501 -26.39 20.24 4.11
CA ASN A 501 -27.19 19.23 3.43
C ASN A 501 -27.16 19.53 1.92
N ASP A 502 -26.71 18.58 1.14
CA ASP A 502 -26.67 18.73 -0.32
C ASP A 502 -28.01 18.39 -0.99
N HIS A 503 -29.04 18.01 -0.21
CA HIS A 503 -30.34 17.51 -0.66
C HIS A 503 -30.27 16.32 -1.64
N MET A 504 -29.09 15.68 -1.73
CA MET A 504 -28.84 14.46 -2.50
C MET A 504 -28.50 13.27 -1.62
N GLY A 505 -28.64 13.45 -0.30
CA GLY A 505 -28.43 12.39 0.68
C GLY A 505 -27.17 12.50 1.52
N ASN A 506 -26.40 13.58 1.41
CA ASN A 506 -25.20 13.77 2.24
C ASN A 506 -25.47 14.91 3.24
N ILE A 507 -25.30 14.59 4.52
CA ILE A 507 -25.51 15.53 5.61
C ILE A 507 -24.25 15.61 6.45
N ILE A 508 -23.86 16.85 6.82
CA ILE A 508 -22.81 17.07 7.81
C ILE A 508 -23.50 17.55 9.09
N TYR A 509 -23.21 16.85 10.17
CA TYR A 509 -23.68 17.20 11.51
C TYR A 509 -22.54 17.76 12.34
N ARG A 510 -22.84 18.79 13.15
CA ARG A 510 -21.94 19.34 14.17
C ARG A 510 -21.91 18.42 15.39
N VAL A 511 -20.72 18.04 15.84
CA VAL A 511 -20.54 17.34 17.12
C VAL A 511 -20.58 18.35 18.28
N PRO A 512 -21.31 18.09 19.36
CA PRO A 512 -21.55 19.05 20.45
C PRO A 512 -20.34 19.12 21.40
N ARG A 513 -19.19 19.56 20.90
CA ARG A 513 -17.99 19.77 21.70
C ARG A 513 -18.02 21.13 22.38
N ARG A 514 -17.66 21.18 23.67
CA ARG A 514 -17.56 22.43 24.42
C ARG A 514 -16.45 23.32 23.88
N PHE A 515 -15.29 22.74 23.52
CA PHE A 515 -14.16 23.43 22.96
C PHE A 515 -13.76 22.77 21.62
N PRO A 516 -14.04 23.42 20.49
CA PRO A 516 -13.72 22.86 19.18
C PRO A 516 -12.23 23.05 18.81
N ALA A 517 -11.33 22.52 19.63
CA ALA A 517 -9.89 22.49 19.41
C ALA A 517 -9.35 21.09 19.76
N ILE A 518 -8.22 20.72 19.14
CA ILE A 518 -7.54 19.45 19.45
C ILE A 518 -6.85 19.46 20.82
N ALA A 519 -6.60 20.64 21.42
CA ALA A 519 -5.99 20.74 22.74
C ALA A 519 -6.92 21.44 23.71
N ARG A 520 -6.87 21.03 25.00
CA ARG A 520 -7.63 21.60 26.09
C ARG A 520 -6.98 21.36 27.45
N VAL A 521 -7.27 22.24 28.42
CA VAL A 521 -6.91 22.04 29.81
C VAL A 521 -7.92 21.09 30.46
N VAL A 522 -7.43 20.09 31.19
CA VAL A 522 -8.24 19.06 31.85
C VAL A 522 -7.80 18.87 33.30
N GLU A 523 -8.68 18.35 34.15
CA GLU A 523 -8.30 17.89 35.49
C GLU A 523 -7.47 16.62 35.36
N HIS A 524 -6.17 16.70 35.73
CA HIS A 524 -5.23 15.60 35.55
C HIS A 524 -5.69 14.30 36.21
N GLY A 525 -6.19 14.37 37.47
CA GLY A 525 -6.66 13.20 38.20
C GLY A 525 -7.88 12.53 37.58
N ALA A 526 -8.82 13.30 37.01
CA ALA A 526 -10.01 12.76 36.34
C ALA A 526 -9.64 11.99 35.07
N LEU A 527 -8.69 12.51 34.28
CA LEU A 527 -8.28 11.87 33.04
C LEU A 527 -7.41 10.62 33.27
N VAL A 528 -6.49 10.67 34.25
CA VAL A 528 -5.67 9.51 34.63
C VAL A 528 -6.53 8.37 35.22
N ALA A 529 -7.63 8.69 35.90
CA ALA A 529 -8.59 7.70 36.42
C ALA A 529 -9.52 7.11 35.35
N ALA A 530 -9.53 7.68 34.14
CA ALA A 530 -10.30 7.13 33.03
C ALA A 530 -9.66 5.84 32.50
N GLU A 531 -10.49 4.84 32.26
CA GLU A 531 -10.06 3.55 31.74
C GLU A 531 -10.36 3.43 30.25
N THR A 532 -9.51 2.70 29.53
CA THR A 532 -9.74 2.39 28.12
C THR A 532 -11.03 1.57 27.93
N PRO A 533 -11.96 1.97 27.04
CA PRO A 533 -13.14 1.16 26.70
C PRO A 533 -12.72 -0.24 26.22
N ARG A 534 -13.46 -1.27 26.66
CA ARG A 534 -13.19 -2.67 26.27
C ARG A 534 -13.58 -2.96 24.83
N ASP A 535 -14.67 -2.33 24.40
CA ASP A 535 -15.22 -2.43 23.04
C ASP A 535 -16.02 -1.16 22.68
N GLY A 536 -16.61 -1.13 21.49
CA GLY A 536 -17.40 0.01 21.02
C GLY A 536 -18.68 0.29 21.82
N ALA A 537 -19.17 -0.68 22.58
CA ALA A 537 -20.41 -0.59 23.36
C ALA A 537 -20.17 -0.28 24.86
N ASP A 538 -18.92 -0.20 25.32
CA ASP A 538 -18.57 0.10 26.71
C ASP A 538 -18.88 1.57 27.08
N ARG A 539 -20.20 1.81 27.25
CA ARG A 539 -20.74 3.15 27.51
C ARG A 539 -20.16 3.78 28.78
N GLU A 540 -20.00 2.99 29.84
CA GLU A 540 -19.57 3.54 31.12
C GLU A 540 -18.19 4.18 31.06
N ARG A 541 -17.20 3.45 30.51
CA ARG A 541 -15.85 3.96 30.36
C ARG A 541 -15.76 5.10 29.35
N LEU A 542 -16.49 4.96 28.23
CA LEU A 542 -16.55 6.01 27.21
C LEU A 542 -17.10 7.32 27.79
N MET A 543 -18.25 7.30 28.48
CA MET A 543 -18.86 8.51 29.02
C MET A 543 -18.08 9.11 30.18
N ARG A 544 -17.38 8.28 30.97
CA ARG A 544 -16.44 8.77 32.00
C ARG A 544 -15.30 9.56 31.37
N TYR A 545 -14.70 9.05 30.30
CA TYR A 545 -13.66 9.76 29.56
C TYR A 545 -14.19 11.04 28.93
N VAL A 546 -15.31 10.98 28.21
CA VAL A 546 -15.96 12.17 27.61
C VAL A 546 -16.24 13.23 28.67
N SER A 547 -16.76 12.84 29.83
CA SER A 547 -17.01 13.77 30.93
C SER A 547 -15.71 14.43 31.44
N ALA A 548 -14.63 13.67 31.58
CA ALA A 548 -13.33 14.22 32.00
C ALA A 548 -12.76 15.21 30.97
N VAL A 549 -13.05 14.99 29.69
CA VAL A 549 -12.58 15.84 28.59
C VAL A 549 -13.47 17.06 28.39
N GLU A 550 -14.80 16.89 28.30
CA GLU A 550 -15.76 17.95 27.94
C GLU A 550 -16.19 18.81 29.15
N ASN A 551 -16.23 18.26 30.37
CA ASN A 551 -16.59 19.02 31.60
C ASN A 551 -15.36 19.57 32.34
N GLY A 552 -14.21 19.62 31.68
CA GLY A 552 -12.99 20.18 32.23
C GLY A 552 -13.08 21.71 32.49
N PRO A 553 -11.97 22.31 32.97
CA PRO A 553 -11.90 23.74 33.27
C PRO A 553 -12.23 24.62 32.06
N ASP A 554 -12.85 25.77 32.32
CA ASP A 554 -13.12 26.78 31.30
C ASP A 554 -11.86 27.65 31.09
N SER A 555 -10.82 27.03 30.54
CA SER A 555 -9.55 27.66 30.24
C SER A 555 -9.35 27.70 28.72
N PRO A 556 -9.34 28.89 28.10
CA PRO A 556 -9.18 29.02 26.67
C PRO A 556 -7.78 28.53 26.26
N VAL A 557 -7.76 27.73 25.17
CA VAL A 557 -6.53 27.20 24.59
C VAL A 557 -6.48 27.66 23.13
N LYS A 558 -5.30 28.16 22.70
CA LYS A 558 -5.04 28.46 21.30
C LYS A 558 -4.06 27.44 20.75
N VAL A 559 -4.41 26.81 19.63
CA VAL A 559 -3.58 25.82 18.95
C VAL A 559 -3.19 26.36 17.59
N LYS A 560 -1.91 26.24 17.26
CA LYS A 560 -1.39 26.61 15.96
C LYS A 560 -0.42 25.55 15.46
N TRP A 561 -0.75 24.90 14.34
CA TRP A 561 0.20 24.12 13.58
C TRP A 561 1.14 25.05 12.83
N THR A 562 2.45 24.91 13.04
CA THR A 562 3.51 25.67 12.33
C THR A 562 4.16 24.84 11.23
N GLY A 563 3.83 23.60 11.14
CA GLY A 563 4.21 22.59 10.17
C GLY A 563 3.51 21.27 10.51
N PHE A 564 3.78 20.21 9.82
CA PHE A 564 3.23 18.87 10.15
C PHE A 564 3.89 18.30 11.42
N ASP A 565 5.12 18.68 11.70
CA ASP A 565 5.90 18.17 12.82
C ASP A 565 5.85 19.09 14.06
N ASP A 566 5.18 20.25 14.00
CA ASP A 566 5.26 21.28 15.03
C ASP A 566 3.89 21.86 15.39
N ILE A 567 3.61 21.92 16.72
CA ILE A 567 2.38 22.49 17.28
C ILE A 567 2.77 23.49 18.39
N ASP A 568 2.24 24.72 18.31
CA ASP A 568 2.28 25.67 19.40
C ASP A 568 0.92 25.69 20.12
N VAL A 569 0.94 25.56 21.46
CA VAL A 569 -0.25 25.58 22.30
C VAL A 569 -0.10 26.65 23.38
N GLU A 570 -0.92 27.71 23.31
CA GLU A 570 -1.05 28.69 24.38
C GLU A 570 -2.14 28.27 25.36
N ALA A 571 -1.79 28.06 26.63
CA ALA A 571 -2.73 27.65 27.68
C ALA A 571 -2.37 28.23 29.03
N ALA A 572 -3.39 28.51 29.87
CA ALA A 572 -3.23 28.82 31.28
C ALA A 572 -3.62 27.58 32.10
N ILE A 573 -2.69 27.05 32.88
CA ILE A 573 -2.81 25.80 33.63
C ILE A 573 -2.76 26.09 35.11
N SER A 574 -3.73 25.56 35.89
CA SER A 574 -3.79 25.67 37.34
C SER A 574 -3.21 24.42 38.03
N PRO A 575 -2.86 24.48 39.34
CA PRO A 575 -2.44 23.28 40.06
C PRO A 575 -3.46 22.16 39.97
N GLY A 576 -3.02 20.93 39.68
CA GLY A 576 -3.87 19.74 39.49
C GLY A 576 -4.41 19.56 38.07
N GLN A 577 -4.13 20.50 37.18
CA GLN A 577 -4.53 20.44 35.77
C GLN A 577 -3.40 19.98 34.86
N ALA A 578 -3.75 19.53 33.66
CA ALA A 578 -2.81 19.14 32.61
C ALA A 578 -3.35 19.60 31.24
N LEU A 579 -2.47 19.64 30.25
CA LEU A 579 -2.83 19.87 28.86
C LEU A 579 -3.08 18.52 28.17
N LEU A 580 -4.31 18.28 27.73
CA LEU A 580 -4.63 17.19 26.79
C LEU A 580 -4.50 17.72 25.36
N VAL A 581 -3.78 17.00 24.51
CA VAL A 581 -3.75 17.22 23.07
C VAL A 581 -4.28 15.96 22.40
N GLN A 582 -5.47 16.04 21.77
CA GLN A 582 -6.13 14.91 21.08
C GLN A 582 -5.45 14.61 19.75
N GLU A 583 -4.13 14.45 19.80
CA GLU A 583 -3.27 13.95 18.75
C GLU A 583 -2.61 12.67 19.26
N THR A 584 -2.47 11.66 18.40
CA THR A 584 -1.98 10.33 18.80
C THR A 584 -0.60 10.41 19.43
N PHE A 585 -0.47 9.82 20.61
CA PHE A 585 0.82 9.75 21.30
C PHE A 585 1.82 8.88 20.54
N ASP A 586 3.03 9.40 20.40
CA ASP A 586 4.21 8.65 19.97
C ASP A 586 5.40 9.09 20.84
N PRO A 587 6.31 8.18 21.24
CA PRO A 587 7.47 8.54 22.07
C PRO A 587 8.43 9.56 21.45
N ALA A 588 8.33 9.81 20.14
CA ALA A 588 9.15 10.79 19.45
C ALA A 588 8.65 12.25 19.62
N TRP A 589 7.42 12.45 20.11
CA TRP A 589 6.96 13.78 20.47
C TRP A 589 7.73 14.36 21.65
N GLN A 590 8.17 15.59 21.52
CA GLN A 590 8.85 16.38 22.55
C GLN A 590 8.00 17.61 22.87
N ALA A 591 7.78 17.88 24.16
CA ALA A 591 7.12 19.11 24.61
C ALA A 591 8.10 20.00 25.39
N LYS A 592 8.03 21.31 25.16
CA LYS A 592 8.80 22.32 25.88
C LYS A 592 7.93 23.50 26.24
N ALA A 593 8.08 24.04 27.47
CA ALA A 593 7.57 25.34 27.87
C ALA A 593 8.71 26.13 28.53
N ASP A 594 8.85 27.40 28.18
CA ASP A 594 9.89 28.28 28.70
C ASP A 594 11.32 27.69 28.60
N GLY A 595 11.57 26.95 27.50
CA GLY A 595 12.86 26.27 27.26
C GLY A 595 13.08 24.97 28.06
N LYS A 596 12.18 24.60 28.97
CA LYS A 596 12.25 23.36 29.75
C LYS A 596 11.44 22.24 29.10
N ARG A 597 11.99 21.02 29.08
CA ARG A 597 11.26 19.82 28.63
C ARG A 597 10.14 19.48 29.59
N LEU A 598 8.99 19.11 29.03
CA LEU A 598 7.84 18.60 29.75
C LEU A 598 7.67 17.11 29.46
N ALA A 599 7.16 16.37 30.44
CA ALA A 599 6.82 14.96 30.25
C ALA A 599 5.51 14.85 29.45
N ILE A 600 5.51 13.99 28.44
CA ILE A 600 4.34 13.59 27.69
C ILE A 600 3.99 12.15 28.08
N GLN A 601 2.74 11.89 28.41
CA GLN A 601 2.18 10.57 28.66
C GLN A 601 1.04 10.32 27.69
N HIS A 602 0.62 9.08 27.50
CA HIS A 602 -0.61 8.79 26.80
C HIS A 602 -1.77 8.67 27.78
N ASP A 603 -2.94 9.11 27.38
CA ASP A 603 -4.19 8.88 28.12
C ASP A 603 -4.83 7.51 27.77
N ALA A 604 -6.04 7.26 28.25
CA ALA A 604 -6.80 6.03 28.02
C ALA A 604 -7.17 5.80 26.54
N PHE A 605 -7.19 6.85 25.72
CA PHE A 605 -7.51 6.83 24.30
C PHE A 605 -6.28 6.91 23.39
N GLY A 606 -5.07 6.92 23.98
CA GLY A 606 -3.82 6.99 23.24
C GLY A 606 -3.47 8.40 22.74
N PHE A 607 -4.02 9.45 23.34
CA PHE A 607 -3.68 10.84 23.06
C PHE A 607 -2.62 11.38 24.01
N MET A 608 -2.04 12.54 23.66
CA MET A 608 -0.97 13.15 24.45
C MET A 608 -1.51 13.90 25.67
N LEU A 609 -1.05 13.52 26.86
CA LEU A 609 -1.30 14.21 28.13
C LEU A 609 0.01 14.81 28.62
N ILE A 610 0.05 16.14 28.81
CA ILE A 610 1.25 16.91 29.12
C ILE A 610 1.09 17.53 30.50
N ALA A 611 1.96 17.12 31.44
CA ALA A 611 2.06 17.72 32.77
C ALA A 611 2.89 19.01 32.66
N ALA A 612 2.22 20.17 32.60
CA ALA A 612 2.89 21.45 32.59
C ALA A 612 2.80 22.13 33.99
N PRO A 613 3.78 22.97 34.37
CA PRO A 613 3.70 23.72 35.62
C PRO A 613 2.54 24.70 35.61
N PRO A 614 2.02 25.11 36.78
CA PRO A 614 0.98 26.12 36.85
C PRO A 614 1.46 27.47 36.27
N GLY A 615 0.56 28.14 35.53
CA GLY A 615 0.85 29.43 34.89
C GLY A 615 0.32 29.50 33.45
N ALA A 616 0.52 30.65 32.83
CA ALA A 616 0.27 30.84 31.40
C ALA A 616 1.55 30.49 30.63
N HIS A 617 1.45 29.54 29.70
CA HIS A 617 2.59 29.03 28.95
C HIS A 617 2.27 28.94 27.46
N THR A 618 3.31 29.12 26.65
CA THR A 618 3.33 28.63 25.25
C THR A 618 4.09 27.30 25.26
N ILE A 619 3.37 26.20 25.04
CA ILE A 619 3.93 24.85 25.00
C ILE A 619 4.19 24.54 23.53
N HIS A 620 5.47 24.33 23.22
CA HIS A 620 5.91 23.94 21.89
C HIS A 620 6.08 22.42 21.84
N LEU A 621 5.34 21.77 20.94
CA LEU A 621 5.46 20.34 20.63
C LEU A 621 6.19 20.20 19.31
N HIS A 622 7.17 19.29 19.30
CA HIS A 622 7.93 18.95 18.10
C HIS A 622 8.06 17.44 17.97
N PHE A 623 7.79 16.91 16.78
CA PHE A 623 7.97 15.49 16.48
C PHE A 623 9.38 15.24 15.96
N GLU A 624 10.24 14.62 16.77
CA GLU A 624 11.59 14.26 16.33
C GLU A 624 11.60 13.01 15.45
N THR A 625 12.41 13.03 14.39
CA THR A 625 12.67 11.80 13.61
C THR A 625 13.21 10.70 14.51
N PRO A 626 12.54 9.54 14.63
CA PRO A 626 12.93 8.48 15.53
C PRO A 626 14.35 7.95 15.27
N LEU A 627 15.04 7.52 16.35
CA LEU A 627 16.40 7.00 16.27
C LEU A 627 16.52 5.84 15.27
N GLU A 628 15.54 4.97 15.21
CA GLU A 628 15.51 3.83 14.27
C GLU A 628 15.55 4.29 12.81
N ASN A 629 14.85 5.38 12.45
CA ASN A 629 14.90 5.96 11.10
C ASN A 629 16.27 6.56 10.81
N ARG A 630 16.89 7.26 11.79
CA ARG A 630 18.26 7.79 11.65
C ARG A 630 19.28 6.67 11.41
N ILE A 631 19.18 5.56 12.17
CA ILE A 631 20.00 4.36 11.97
C ILE A 631 19.71 3.76 10.59
N GLY A 632 18.45 3.67 10.19
CA GLY A 632 18.05 3.20 8.88
C GLY A 632 18.67 4.03 7.74
N TRP A 633 18.67 5.35 7.84
CA TRP A 633 19.34 6.24 6.88
C TRP A 633 20.84 5.96 6.78
N PHE A 634 21.50 5.74 7.93
CA PHE A 634 22.92 5.40 7.98
C PHE A 634 23.20 4.05 7.28
N ILE A 635 22.38 3.02 7.56
CA ILE A 635 22.49 1.71 6.91
C ILE A 635 22.27 1.85 5.39
N THR A 636 21.29 2.62 4.96
CA THR A 636 21.02 2.87 3.53
C THR A 636 22.22 3.57 2.87
N GLY A 637 22.79 4.57 3.52
CA GLY A 637 23.99 5.26 3.04
C GLY A 637 25.18 4.32 2.85
N ILE A 638 25.47 3.48 3.85
CA ILE A 638 26.53 2.44 3.74
C ILE A 638 26.21 1.47 2.59
N THR A 639 24.95 1.05 2.46
CA THR A 639 24.57 0.11 1.39
C THR A 639 24.73 0.72 0.01
N CYS A 640 24.39 1.99 -0.16
CA CYS A 640 24.65 2.75 -1.39
C CYS A 640 26.15 2.82 -1.71
N LEU A 641 27.00 3.07 -0.70
CA LEU A 641 28.45 3.09 -0.86
C LEU A 641 28.99 1.71 -1.28
N VAL A 642 28.55 0.64 -0.63
CA VAL A 642 28.92 -0.74 -1.00
C VAL A 642 28.51 -1.06 -2.43
N ALA A 643 27.28 -0.69 -2.82
CA ALA A 643 26.81 -0.86 -4.19
C ALA A 643 27.69 -0.09 -5.20
N ALA A 644 28.03 1.16 -4.91
CA ALA A 644 28.93 1.96 -5.75
C ALA A 644 30.33 1.34 -5.88
N ILE A 645 30.90 0.83 -4.81
CA ILE A 645 32.21 0.13 -4.83
C ILE A 645 32.14 -1.13 -5.70
N LEU A 646 31.08 -1.93 -5.56
CA LEU A 646 30.88 -3.13 -6.38
C LEU A 646 30.76 -2.79 -7.88
N LEU A 647 30.07 -1.72 -8.22
CA LEU A 647 29.93 -1.24 -9.60
C LEU A 647 31.27 -0.71 -10.16
N ALA A 648 32.03 0.04 -9.36
CA ALA A 648 33.34 0.55 -9.76
C ALA A 648 34.35 -0.59 -10.03
N ARG A 649 34.34 -1.62 -9.15
CA ARG A 649 35.18 -2.84 -9.37
C ARG A 649 34.76 -3.59 -10.63
N ALA A 650 33.46 -3.71 -10.91
CA ALA A 650 32.97 -4.34 -12.13
C ALA A 650 33.40 -3.60 -13.39
N LYS A 651 33.47 -2.27 -13.37
CA LYS A 651 33.97 -1.44 -14.46
C LYS A 651 35.47 -1.66 -14.69
N LYS A 652 36.29 -1.61 -13.63
CA LYS A 652 37.76 -1.86 -13.74
C LYS A 652 38.08 -3.24 -14.31
N LEU A 653 37.37 -4.30 -13.88
CA LEU A 653 37.54 -5.65 -14.40
C LEU A 653 37.17 -5.75 -15.89
N ARG A 654 36.16 -5.02 -16.33
CA ARG A 654 35.79 -4.95 -17.76
C ARG A 654 36.86 -4.23 -18.57
N ASP A 655 37.28 -3.07 -18.10
CA ASP A 655 38.26 -2.25 -18.81
C ASP A 655 39.62 -2.97 -18.91
N ALA A 656 40.03 -3.70 -17.86
CA ALA A 656 41.25 -4.54 -17.89
C ALA A 656 41.17 -5.78 -18.81
N LEU A 657 39.95 -6.21 -19.20
CA LEU A 657 39.77 -7.32 -20.17
C LEU A 657 39.70 -6.84 -21.62
N TYR A 658 39.64 -5.53 -21.86
CA TYR A 658 39.60 -4.91 -23.18
C TYR A 658 40.90 -4.12 -23.52
N CYS A 659 41.84 -3.97 -22.56
CA CYS A 659 43.23 -3.58 -22.76
C CYS A 659 44.11 -4.81 -22.86
#